data_205c742e5feb7d21aaaa557c25e33479
#
_entry.id   205c742e5feb7d21aaaa557c25e33479
#
_cell.length_a   1.000
_cell.length_b   1.000
_cell.length_c   1.000
_cell.angle_alpha   90.00
_cell.angle_beta   90.00
_cell.angle_gamma   90.00
#
_symmetry.space_group_name_H-M   'P 1'
#
loop_
_entity.id
_entity.type
_entity.pdbx_description
1 polymer ?
#
loop_
_entity_poly.entity_id
_entity_poly.type
_entity_poly.pdbx_seq_one_letter_code
_entity_poly.pdbx_strand_id
1 'polypeptide(L)'
;MITRTISHWDLHYENESLPCEAPCSLYSVLLDYGRIAHPYEGLNEKAATVLSEKDCEMTATVFLDGEALSKKHVELVFHGLDTLCDVYVNGVHVLYADNMHRTWRADIKKAAREGSNDVRLHFYSPSAYIARKNEEHFLFAANVGFTLGGIGHIRKSSCMFGWDWGPILPDMGLYRETAVEAYDVRMESVEIRQRHGDGRVTLCVTPSLCGETEGAEVGMVLTSPDGVRSEYALNVGAPTELEVENPKLWWPNGLGDQPLYRLDLTLTRGGACEDVLSRTVGLRTLTVSREKDAYGEEFCHAVNGKKFFAMGADYIPEDSILSLRSPERTEKLIRSCVKANYNCLRVWGGGFYPDDSFYELCDRYGLVVWQDFMFACMNVLMTEEFTANVKAEFIDVLKRIRHHACIGLLCGNNEMEEALLYWSSCRRSKTQKVVDDYLLLYENVLPAVCAQYAPDIFYWPASPSSHGGFDDPRNENVGDTHYWQVWHGGVPFEEYRKHYFRYCSEFGFEAFPMMKTLKTFAKPEDMRLDSDVMHSHQKCASGNEKILSYVKDYYRIPEDFSHFVYLSQILQADAIRYGVEHFRRFRGRCMGALYWQLNDCWPTVSWSSVDYYGRWKALHYKARNFFAPVLISLHESEGERLVNLSNETLRPFAGKVRVSVRNNRMEPLAVWETEVSVGELSSQDVTLPSALCALLDEAPGERFLEYVLERDGELLARDGKIYVKPCDYRFEDPAISASVREENGAFYLDLRAERYAKNVMLEWENADVEPDDNFFDITDGKVSVLLCGEREAILSEMPRILSVYDVQR
;
A
#
# COMPACT_ATOMS: atom_id res chain seq x y z
N MET A 1 34.30 8.88 -5.58
CA MET A 1 33.58 9.74 -4.61
C MET A 1 33.93 9.33 -3.20
N ILE A 2 34.07 10.27 -2.24
CA ILE A 2 34.29 10.02 -0.80
C ILE A 2 32.99 10.34 -0.08
N THR A 3 32.44 9.38 0.67
CA THR A 3 31.22 9.56 1.45
C THR A 3 31.53 9.41 2.94
N ARG A 4 31.01 10.30 3.76
CA ARG A 4 31.07 10.27 5.23
C ARG A 4 29.68 10.35 5.78
N THR A 5 29.07 9.23 6.14
CA THR A 5 27.75 9.18 6.76
C THR A 5 27.79 9.84 8.16
N ILE A 6 26.77 10.62 8.46
CA ILE A 6 26.57 11.24 9.76
C ILE A 6 25.47 10.47 10.48
N SER A 7 25.85 9.50 11.32
CA SER A 7 24.92 8.66 12.05
C SER A 7 24.60 9.16 13.46
N HIS A 8 25.56 9.82 14.12
CA HIS A 8 25.41 10.28 15.50
C HIS A 8 25.02 11.74 15.55
N TRP A 9 23.94 12.03 16.28
CA TRP A 9 23.37 13.35 16.47
C TRP A 9 23.03 13.57 17.95
N ASP A 10 22.91 14.84 18.35
CA ASP A 10 22.32 15.25 19.61
C ASP A 10 21.04 16.03 19.31
N LEU A 11 19.90 15.57 19.78
CA LEU A 11 18.65 16.32 19.76
C LEU A 11 18.63 17.31 20.92
N HIS A 12 18.43 18.58 20.63
CA HIS A 12 18.19 19.64 21.62
C HIS A 12 16.71 20.04 21.57
N TYR A 13 16.02 19.74 22.65
CA TYR A 13 14.61 20.08 22.80
C TYR A 13 14.37 20.63 24.22
N GLU A 14 13.73 21.82 24.32
CA GLU A 14 13.58 22.56 25.55
C GLU A 14 14.97 22.80 26.23
N ASN A 15 15.21 22.18 27.36
CA ASN A 15 16.47 22.33 28.11
C ASN A 15 17.30 21.04 28.15
N GLU A 16 16.98 20.06 27.32
CA GLU A 16 17.69 18.78 27.29
C GLU A 16 18.51 18.63 26.00
N SER A 17 19.59 17.88 26.10
CA SER A 17 20.38 17.40 24.96
C SER A 17 20.47 15.89 25.04
N LEU A 18 19.96 15.24 24.00
CA LEU A 18 19.75 13.76 23.95
C LEU A 18 20.51 13.18 22.76
N PRO A 19 21.58 12.40 22.98
CA PRO A 19 22.27 11.69 21.91
C PRO A 19 21.34 10.71 21.19
N CYS A 20 21.49 10.60 19.84
CA CYS A 20 20.66 9.71 19.03
C CYS A 20 21.39 9.26 17.76
N GLU A 21 20.85 8.24 17.12
CA GLU A 21 21.38 7.73 15.86
C GLU A 21 20.34 7.94 14.73
N ALA A 22 20.80 8.47 13.59
CA ALA A 22 19.94 8.62 12.40
C ALA A 22 19.71 7.27 11.70
N PRO A 23 18.49 7.01 11.19
CA PRO A 23 17.33 7.90 11.17
C PRO A 23 16.74 8.16 12.55
N CYS A 24 16.42 9.43 12.84
CA CYS A 24 15.88 9.83 14.14
C CYS A 24 15.05 11.11 14.00
N SER A 25 14.11 11.29 14.91
CA SER A 25 13.20 12.43 14.92
C SER A 25 12.88 12.88 16.34
N LEU A 26 12.18 13.99 16.47
CA LEU A 26 11.76 14.52 17.78
C LEU A 26 11.03 13.43 18.59
N TYR A 27 10.00 12.80 18.00
CA TYR A 27 9.21 11.77 18.71
C TYR A 27 10.01 10.53 19.02
N SER A 28 10.79 10.00 18.07
CA SER A 28 11.53 8.76 18.30
C SER A 28 12.59 8.93 19.41
N VAL A 29 13.33 10.04 19.43
CA VAL A 29 14.33 10.30 20.44
C VAL A 29 13.69 10.51 21.82
N LEU A 30 12.60 11.29 21.91
CA LEU A 30 11.92 11.48 23.19
C LEU A 30 11.32 10.17 23.74
N LEU A 31 10.90 9.27 22.87
CA LEU A 31 10.45 7.91 23.23
C LEU A 31 11.61 7.07 23.78
N ASP A 32 12.73 7.02 23.07
CA ASP A 32 13.90 6.22 23.47
C ASP A 32 14.41 6.59 24.84
N TYR A 33 14.35 7.88 25.19
CA TYR A 33 14.75 8.38 26.50
C TYR A 33 13.62 8.38 27.55
N GLY A 34 12.44 7.86 27.21
CA GLY A 34 11.28 7.82 28.12
C GLY A 34 10.81 9.20 28.57
N ARG A 35 11.01 10.24 27.76
CA ARG A 35 10.56 11.62 28.01
C ARG A 35 9.09 11.81 27.74
N ILE A 36 8.53 10.96 26.91
CA ILE A 36 7.10 10.92 26.60
C ILE A 36 6.58 9.51 26.77
N ALA A 37 5.32 9.37 27.12
CA ALA A 37 4.61 8.11 27.03
C ALA A 37 4.38 7.75 25.54
N HIS A 38 4.35 6.46 25.21
CA HIS A 38 4.19 6.03 23.83
C HIS A 38 2.88 6.57 23.24
N PRO A 39 2.91 7.38 22.15
CA PRO A 39 1.71 8.02 21.59
C PRO A 39 0.64 7.02 21.16
N TYR A 40 1.03 5.78 20.87
CA TYR A 40 0.14 4.73 20.40
C TYR A 40 -0.60 3.99 21.53
N GLU A 41 -0.41 4.38 22.80
CA GLU A 41 -1.05 3.76 23.94
C GLU A 41 -2.12 4.66 24.54
N GLY A 42 -3.31 4.13 24.74
CA GLY A 42 -4.42 4.81 25.41
C GLY A 42 -4.76 6.17 24.80
N LEU A 43 -4.61 7.24 25.57
CA LEU A 43 -4.89 8.62 25.17
C LEU A 43 -3.62 9.47 24.97
N ASN A 44 -2.45 8.86 24.91
CA ASN A 44 -1.16 9.56 24.94
C ASN A 44 -0.89 10.41 23.68
N GLU A 45 -1.53 10.09 22.55
CA GLU A 45 -1.45 10.89 21.32
C GLU A 45 -1.74 12.38 21.59
N LYS A 46 -2.75 12.68 22.43
CA LYS A 46 -3.14 14.06 22.74
C LYS A 46 -2.04 14.88 23.40
N ALA A 47 -1.24 14.24 24.24
CA ALA A 47 -0.08 14.87 24.89
C ALA A 47 1.10 14.98 23.92
N ALA A 48 1.26 14.03 23.00
CA ALA A 48 2.33 14.05 22.01
C ALA A 48 2.12 15.11 20.91
N THR A 49 0.88 15.35 20.47
CA THR A 49 0.56 16.33 19.43
C THR A 49 1.19 17.71 19.66
N VAL A 50 1.19 18.20 20.91
CA VAL A 50 1.69 19.54 21.26
C VAL A 50 3.20 19.69 21.19
N LEU A 51 3.95 18.60 21.12
CA LEU A 51 5.43 18.66 21.06
C LEU A 51 5.92 19.34 19.78
N SER A 52 5.21 19.14 18.67
CA SER A 52 5.52 19.75 17.37
C SER A 52 5.12 21.24 17.25
N GLU A 53 4.56 21.84 18.31
CA GLU A 53 4.26 23.27 18.35
C GLU A 53 5.53 24.12 18.67
N LYS A 54 6.63 23.48 19.05
CA LYS A 54 7.89 24.11 19.37
C LYS A 54 8.98 23.70 18.39
N ASP A 55 9.92 24.61 18.19
CA ASP A 55 11.13 24.33 17.43
C ASP A 55 12.04 23.34 18.17
N CYS A 56 12.89 22.61 17.42
CA CYS A 56 13.96 21.82 17.99
C CYS A 56 15.25 21.99 17.18
N GLU A 57 16.38 21.60 17.78
CA GLU A 57 17.67 21.59 17.08
C GLU A 57 18.29 20.20 17.12
N MET A 58 19.07 19.90 16.10
CA MET A 58 19.94 18.72 16.08
C MET A 58 21.36 19.15 15.75
N THR A 59 22.33 18.59 16.47
CA THR A 59 23.75 18.86 16.21
C THR A 59 24.54 17.59 16.01
N ALA A 60 25.53 17.66 15.13
CA ALA A 60 26.46 16.56 14.88
C ALA A 60 27.85 17.09 14.60
N THR A 61 28.85 16.24 14.73
CA THR A 61 30.22 16.53 14.30
C THR A 61 30.64 15.53 13.23
N VAL A 62 31.12 16.05 12.10
CA VAL A 62 31.69 15.25 11.02
C VAL A 62 33.16 15.53 10.82
N PHE A 63 33.98 14.49 10.72
CA PHE A 63 35.42 14.62 10.44
C PHE A 63 35.69 14.60 8.93
N LEU A 64 36.37 15.64 8.45
CA LEU A 64 36.82 15.75 7.06
C LEU A 64 38.34 15.78 7.01
N ASP A 65 38.93 14.92 6.23
CA ASP A 65 40.38 14.87 5.99
C ASP A 65 40.80 15.77 4.82
N GLY A 66 42.10 15.95 4.64
CA GLY A 66 42.65 16.72 3.56
C GLY A 66 42.33 16.16 2.17
N GLU A 67 42.10 14.84 2.05
CA GLU A 67 41.69 14.22 0.79
C GLU A 67 40.28 14.66 0.39
N ALA A 68 39.30 14.56 1.31
CA ALA A 68 37.96 15.03 1.07
C ALA A 68 37.91 16.52 0.70
N LEU A 69 38.66 17.36 1.45
CA LEU A 69 38.74 18.79 1.19
C LEU A 69 39.53 19.14 -0.08
N SER A 70 40.35 18.23 -0.62
CA SER A 70 41.02 18.44 -1.90
C SER A 70 40.10 18.36 -3.11
N LYS A 71 38.94 17.68 -2.94
CA LYS A 71 37.92 17.54 -3.98
C LYS A 71 37.30 18.86 -4.38
N LYS A 72 36.84 19.01 -5.61
CA LYS A 72 36.23 20.25 -6.12
C LYS A 72 34.91 20.58 -5.45
N HIS A 73 34.11 19.57 -5.19
CA HIS A 73 32.82 19.64 -4.54
C HIS A 73 32.85 18.93 -3.20
N VAL A 74 32.31 19.58 -2.17
CA VAL A 74 32.07 18.99 -0.85
C VAL A 74 30.67 19.39 -0.43
N GLU A 75 29.76 18.43 -0.46
CA GLU A 75 28.31 18.65 -0.23
C GLU A 75 27.84 17.93 1.01
N LEU A 76 27.02 18.60 1.81
CA LEU A 76 26.20 17.96 2.84
C LEU A 76 24.88 17.55 2.20
N VAL A 77 24.54 16.26 2.29
CA VAL A 77 23.44 15.63 1.58
C VAL A 77 22.45 15.06 2.58
N PHE A 78 21.18 15.40 2.42
CA PHE A 78 20.06 14.87 3.19
C PHE A 78 19.11 14.13 2.27
N HIS A 79 18.97 12.83 2.46
CA HIS A 79 17.99 12.02 1.71
C HIS A 79 16.59 12.09 2.31
N GLY A 80 16.45 12.57 3.54
CA GLY A 80 15.17 12.72 4.24
C GLY A 80 15.24 13.74 5.37
N LEU A 81 15.05 15.02 5.05
CA LEU A 81 15.03 16.13 5.99
C LEU A 81 13.59 16.62 6.18
N ASP A 82 13.01 16.41 7.36
CA ASP A 82 11.60 16.67 7.65
C ASP A 82 11.43 17.78 8.70
N THR A 83 11.05 18.99 8.31
CA THR A 83 10.69 19.55 7.02
C THR A 83 11.30 20.94 6.84
N LEU A 84 10.90 21.92 7.73
CA LEU A 84 11.35 23.30 7.69
C LEU A 84 12.63 23.42 8.51
N CYS A 85 13.77 23.63 7.86
CA CYS A 85 15.04 23.52 8.56
C CYS A 85 16.09 24.47 8.00
N ASP A 86 16.70 25.29 8.88
CA ASP A 86 17.95 25.97 8.59
C ASP A 86 19.14 25.07 8.93
N VAL A 87 20.08 24.96 8.01
CA VAL A 87 21.29 24.15 8.12
C VAL A 87 22.52 25.01 8.22
N TYR A 88 23.34 24.76 9.23
CA TYR A 88 24.59 25.45 9.47
C TYR A 88 25.77 24.49 9.53
N VAL A 89 26.90 24.88 8.96
CA VAL A 89 28.20 24.19 9.10
C VAL A 89 29.22 25.16 9.66
N ASN A 90 29.83 24.82 10.79
CA ASN A 90 30.77 25.69 11.51
C ASN A 90 30.22 27.11 11.75
N GLY A 91 28.91 27.22 12.01
CA GLY A 91 28.21 28.49 12.23
C GLY A 91 27.83 29.26 10.96
N VAL A 92 28.19 28.77 9.77
CA VAL A 92 27.81 29.38 8.50
C VAL A 92 26.49 28.75 8.02
N HIS A 93 25.46 29.58 7.73
CA HIS A 93 24.21 29.12 7.11
C HIS A 93 24.48 28.66 5.68
N VAL A 94 24.12 27.44 5.36
CA VAL A 94 24.42 26.80 4.06
C VAL A 94 23.17 26.36 3.28
N LEU A 95 22.02 26.17 3.97
CA LEU A 95 20.78 25.71 3.34
C LEU A 95 19.58 26.08 4.20
N TYR A 96 18.46 26.42 3.54
CA TYR A 96 17.12 26.34 4.11
C TYR A 96 16.31 25.28 3.34
N ALA A 97 15.76 24.29 4.05
CA ALA A 97 14.92 23.23 3.53
C ALA A 97 13.45 23.48 3.91
N ASP A 98 12.51 23.18 2.99
CA ASP A 98 11.07 23.37 3.19
C ASP A 98 10.22 22.27 2.52
N ASN A 99 10.85 21.14 2.20
CA ASN A 99 10.20 20.02 1.52
C ASN A 99 10.83 18.68 1.93
N MET A 100 10.10 17.85 2.65
CA MET A 100 10.60 16.54 3.10
C MET A 100 10.81 15.53 1.97
N HIS A 101 10.16 15.72 0.83
CA HIS A 101 10.17 14.76 -0.28
C HIS A 101 11.37 14.89 -1.22
N ARG A 102 12.25 15.88 -0.99
CA ARG A 102 13.44 16.16 -1.79
C ARG A 102 14.69 15.59 -1.16
N THR A 103 15.68 15.29 -2.01
CA THR A 103 17.07 15.16 -1.59
C THR A 103 17.70 16.56 -1.57
N TRP A 104 18.09 17.02 -0.40
CA TRP A 104 18.73 18.33 -0.24
C TRP A 104 20.25 18.20 -0.28
N ARG A 105 20.90 19.07 -1.06
CA ARG A 105 22.36 19.15 -1.22
C ARG A 105 22.83 20.57 -0.97
N ALA A 106 23.72 20.73 -0.02
CA ALA A 106 24.31 22.02 0.33
C ALA A 106 25.82 21.99 0.03
N ASP A 107 26.33 22.89 -0.81
CA ASP A 107 27.76 23.10 -0.96
C ASP A 107 28.35 23.68 0.34
N ILE A 108 29.17 22.86 1.00
CA ILE A 108 29.83 23.25 2.26
C ILE A 108 31.33 23.51 2.11
N LYS A 109 31.88 23.46 0.89
CA LYS A 109 33.30 23.57 0.59
C LYS A 109 33.96 24.78 1.27
N LYS A 110 33.25 25.92 1.29
CA LYS A 110 33.77 27.18 1.90
C LYS A 110 33.63 27.25 3.41
N ALA A 111 32.66 26.53 3.97
CA ALA A 111 32.38 26.47 5.40
C ALA A 111 33.17 25.35 6.10
N ALA A 112 33.54 24.29 5.35
CA ALA A 112 34.26 23.13 5.88
C ALA A 112 35.74 23.41 6.14
N ARG A 113 36.30 22.69 7.10
CA ARG A 113 37.73 22.72 7.48
C ARG A 113 38.27 21.32 7.72
N GLU A 114 39.59 21.17 7.67
CA GLU A 114 40.21 19.89 8.03
C GLU A 114 40.02 19.60 9.52
N GLY A 115 39.70 18.35 9.83
CA GLY A 115 39.36 17.93 11.17
C GLY A 115 37.84 17.90 11.43
N SER A 116 37.46 18.24 12.63
CA SER A 116 36.06 18.24 13.08
C SER A 116 35.29 19.46 12.55
N ASN A 117 34.13 19.21 11.99
CA ASN A 117 33.19 20.21 11.51
C ASN A 117 31.84 20.02 12.21
N ASP A 118 31.35 21.13 12.79
CA ASP A 118 30.08 21.15 13.50
C ASP A 118 28.94 21.36 12.51
N VAL A 119 27.94 20.49 12.52
CA VAL A 119 26.70 20.61 11.76
C VAL A 119 25.57 20.90 12.74
N ARG A 120 24.76 21.95 12.48
CA ARG A 120 23.58 22.28 13.25
C ARG A 120 22.38 22.43 12.34
N LEU A 121 21.31 21.77 12.74
CA LEU A 121 19.99 21.81 12.11
C LEU A 121 19.03 22.50 13.06
N HIS A 122 18.37 23.57 12.61
CA HIS A 122 17.32 24.23 13.37
C HIS A 122 15.99 23.97 12.69
N PHE A 123 15.17 23.12 13.30
CA PHE A 123 13.83 22.77 12.80
C PHE A 123 12.78 23.72 13.36
N TYR A 124 12.01 24.30 12.47
CA TYR A 124 10.85 25.12 12.81
C TYR A 124 9.61 24.26 12.98
N SER A 125 8.78 24.60 13.97
CA SER A 125 7.49 23.96 14.22
C SER A 125 6.61 23.89 12.97
N PRO A 126 6.30 22.70 12.45
CA PRO A 126 5.39 22.54 11.31
C PRO A 126 3.96 22.95 11.68
N SER A 127 3.52 22.68 12.91
CA SER A 127 2.18 23.02 13.39
C SER A 127 1.96 24.52 13.50
N ALA A 128 2.90 25.25 14.08
CA ALA A 128 2.86 26.71 14.18
C ALA A 128 2.96 27.38 12.80
N TYR A 129 3.78 26.81 11.90
CA TYR A 129 3.93 27.32 10.53
C TYR A 129 2.63 27.23 9.74
N ILE A 130 1.99 26.03 9.68
CA ILE A 130 0.75 25.87 8.91
C ILE A 130 -0.39 26.67 9.49
N ALA A 131 -0.50 26.78 10.83
CA ALA A 131 -1.53 27.60 11.48
C ALA A 131 -1.41 29.06 11.06
N ARG A 132 -0.22 29.67 11.17
CA ARG A 132 0.05 31.04 10.75
C ARG A 132 -0.22 31.25 9.27
N LYS A 133 0.26 30.34 8.40
CA LYS A 133 0.07 30.45 6.96
C LYS A 133 -1.42 30.34 6.55
N ASN A 134 -2.17 29.49 7.24
CA ASN A 134 -3.59 29.33 6.98
C ASN A 134 -4.44 30.54 7.47
N GLU A 135 -3.95 31.27 8.49
CA GLU A 135 -4.53 32.56 8.88
C GLU A 135 -4.25 33.64 7.83
N GLU A 136 -3.04 33.67 7.24
CA GLU A 136 -2.64 34.60 6.18
C GLU A 136 -3.41 34.33 4.88
N HIS A 137 -3.57 33.04 4.52
CA HIS A 137 -4.28 32.59 3.33
C HIS A 137 -4.91 31.21 3.56
N PHE A 138 -6.23 31.17 3.67
CA PHE A 138 -6.95 29.93 3.88
C PHE A 138 -6.83 28.97 2.69
N LEU A 139 -6.36 27.76 2.93
CA LEU A 139 -6.39 26.64 2.00
C LEU A 139 -7.28 25.54 2.57
N PHE A 140 -8.19 25.06 1.74
CA PHE A 140 -8.99 23.89 2.10
C PHE A 140 -8.10 22.67 2.28
N ALA A 141 -8.33 21.95 3.38
CA ALA A 141 -7.92 20.56 3.57
C ALA A 141 -9.11 19.77 4.09
N ALA A 142 -9.29 18.54 3.66
CA ALA A 142 -10.35 17.72 4.17
C ALA A 142 -10.18 17.53 5.68
N ASN A 143 -11.24 17.84 6.42
CA ASN A 143 -11.26 17.59 7.87
C ASN A 143 -11.75 16.16 8.10
N VAL A 144 -10.88 15.21 7.80
CA VAL A 144 -11.10 13.80 8.07
C VAL A 144 -10.44 13.46 9.39
N GLY A 145 -11.21 12.96 10.35
CA GLY A 145 -10.68 12.45 11.60
C GLY A 145 -9.89 13.41 12.49
N PHE A 146 -10.17 14.70 12.53
CA PHE A 146 -9.46 15.70 13.37
C PHE A 146 -8.15 16.28 12.78
N THR A 147 -7.99 16.27 11.47
CA THR A 147 -6.82 16.84 10.78
C THR A 147 -6.58 18.31 11.12
N LEU A 148 -5.32 18.70 11.32
CA LEU A 148 -4.94 20.10 11.44
C LEU A 148 -5.11 20.84 10.10
N GLY A 149 -5.68 22.05 10.14
CA GLY A 149 -5.86 22.89 8.96
C GLY A 149 -4.56 23.48 8.43
N GLY A 150 -4.52 23.80 7.12
CA GLY A 150 -3.38 24.50 6.50
C GLY A 150 -2.27 23.59 5.97
N ILE A 151 -2.48 22.28 5.91
CA ILE A 151 -1.49 21.32 5.42
C ILE A 151 -1.06 21.56 3.97
N GLY A 152 -1.84 22.26 3.16
CA GLY A 152 -1.48 22.65 1.79
C GLY A 152 -0.36 23.71 1.68
N HIS A 153 0.04 24.33 2.82
CA HIS A 153 1.13 25.31 2.85
C HIS A 153 2.52 24.71 3.05
N ILE A 154 2.61 23.40 3.32
CA ILE A 154 3.87 22.71 3.60
C ILE A 154 4.03 21.47 2.73
N ARG A 155 5.23 21.18 2.27
CA ARG A 155 5.54 19.94 1.58
C ARG A 155 6.00 18.86 2.56
N LYS A 156 5.02 18.28 3.25
CA LYS A 156 5.19 17.24 4.26
C LYS A 156 4.09 16.19 4.10
N SER A 157 4.35 14.96 4.52
CA SER A 157 3.36 13.89 4.58
C SER A 157 2.09 14.39 5.28
N SER A 158 0.99 14.53 4.55
CA SER A 158 -0.23 15.18 5.05
C SER A 158 -0.88 14.39 6.17
N CYS A 159 -0.79 13.05 6.14
CA CYS A 159 -1.35 12.20 7.19
C CYS A 159 -0.66 12.36 8.56
N MET A 160 0.53 12.93 8.63
CA MET A 160 1.16 13.26 9.93
C MET A 160 0.41 14.34 10.71
N PHE A 161 -0.40 15.15 10.04
CA PHE A 161 -1.27 16.14 10.66
C PHE A 161 -2.64 15.59 11.06
N GLY A 162 -2.80 14.27 11.10
CA GLY A 162 -4.01 13.54 11.36
C GLY A 162 -4.74 13.11 10.08
N TRP A 163 -5.38 11.95 10.14
CA TRP A 163 -6.26 11.42 9.09
C TRP A 163 -7.36 10.59 9.73
N ASP A 164 -8.37 10.15 8.96
CA ASP A 164 -9.46 9.32 9.50
C ASP A 164 -9.04 7.90 9.91
N TRP A 165 -7.75 7.60 9.80
CA TRP A 165 -7.09 6.40 10.31
C TRP A 165 -5.75 6.71 11.02
N GLY A 166 -5.25 7.93 10.93
CA GLY A 166 -3.91 8.33 11.38
C GLY A 166 -3.92 9.27 12.58
N PRO A 167 -2.93 9.18 13.48
CA PRO A 167 -2.78 10.09 14.61
C PRO A 167 -2.23 11.45 14.17
N ILE A 168 -2.37 12.48 15.03
CA ILE A 168 -1.79 13.81 14.82
C ILE A 168 -0.39 13.85 15.45
N LEU A 169 0.61 13.50 14.66
CA LEU A 169 2.03 13.46 15.06
C LEU A 169 2.91 14.09 13.98
N PRO A 170 2.86 15.43 13.79
CA PRO A 170 3.67 16.12 12.78
C PRO A 170 5.12 16.24 13.24
N ASP A 171 5.90 15.20 13.01
CA ASP A 171 7.27 15.00 13.47
C ASP A 171 8.28 15.97 12.80
N MET A 172 9.49 16.02 13.33
CA MET A 172 10.63 16.78 12.80
C MET A 172 11.91 15.99 12.98
N GLY A 173 12.75 15.90 11.92
CA GLY A 173 14.03 15.21 12.05
C GLY A 173 14.58 14.67 10.74
N LEU A 174 15.40 13.65 10.88
CA LEU A 174 16.10 12.96 9.81
C LEU A 174 15.48 11.57 9.64
N TYR A 175 14.58 11.39 8.67
CA TYR A 175 13.91 10.11 8.48
C TYR A 175 14.62 9.19 7.46
N ARG A 176 15.74 9.67 6.88
CA ARG A 176 16.67 8.91 6.03
C ARG A 176 18.12 9.33 6.31
N GLU A 177 19.05 8.68 5.62
CA GLU A 177 20.48 8.94 5.73
C GLU A 177 20.88 10.40 5.46
N THR A 178 21.91 10.84 6.19
CA THR A 178 22.61 12.11 5.99
C THR A 178 24.11 11.84 5.84
N ALA A 179 24.75 12.46 4.85
CA ALA A 179 26.17 12.27 4.59
C ALA A 179 26.86 13.53 4.07
N VAL A 180 28.17 13.59 4.21
CA VAL A 180 29.01 14.47 3.40
C VAL A 180 29.56 13.68 2.22
N GLU A 181 29.34 14.20 1.02
CA GLU A 181 29.90 13.68 -0.23
C GLU A 181 30.97 14.64 -0.77
N ALA A 182 32.19 14.12 -1.03
CA ALA A 182 33.26 14.89 -1.62
C ALA A 182 33.70 14.24 -2.94
N TYR A 183 33.69 15.01 -4.01
CA TYR A 183 33.96 14.49 -5.35
C TYR A 183 34.51 15.59 -6.29
N ASP A 184 35.14 15.17 -7.37
CA ASP A 184 35.46 16.01 -8.53
C ASP A 184 34.40 15.86 -9.61
N VAL A 185 33.97 14.61 -9.84
CA VAL A 185 32.88 14.24 -10.72
C VAL A 185 32.12 13.06 -10.10
N ARG A 186 30.80 13.04 -10.27
CA ARG A 186 29.92 11.91 -9.84
C ARG A 186 28.83 11.62 -10.86
N MET A 187 28.24 10.45 -10.76
CA MET A 187 27.01 10.15 -11.49
C MET A 187 25.84 10.86 -10.80
N GLU A 188 25.14 11.71 -11.53
CA GLU A 188 23.94 12.37 -11.05
C GLU A 188 22.73 11.46 -11.14
N SER A 189 22.57 10.80 -12.30
CA SER A 189 21.50 9.84 -12.56
C SER A 189 21.85 8.97 -13.76
N VAL A 190 21.11 7.87 -13.91
CA VAL A 190 21.08 7.09 -15.14
C VAL A 190 19.63 6.99 -15.62
N GLU A 191 19.39 7.30 -16.88
CA GLU A 191 18.13 7.02 -17.55
C GLU A 191 18.23 5.70 -18.28
N ILE A 192 17.24 4.81 -18.07
CA ILE A 192 17.19 3.49 -18.70
C ILE A 192 15.81 3.36 -19.35
N ARG A 193 15.79 3.40 -20.70
CA ARG A 193 14.59 3.23 -21.49
C ARG A 193 14.62 1.92 -22.25
N GLN A 194 13.47 1.41 -22.62
CA GLN A 194 13.31 0.11 -23.28
C GLN A 194 12.48 0.27 -24.54
N ARG A 195 12.96 -0.32 -25.63
CA ARG A 195 12.18 -0.50 -26.87
C ARG A 195 12.05 -2.00 -27.15
N HIS A 196 10.82 -2.47 -27.24
CA HIS A 196 10.47 -3.87 -27.44
C HIS A 196 10.03 -4.11 -28.89
N GLY A 197 10.54 -5.14 -29.52
CA GLY A 197 10.15 -5.53 -30.88
C GLY A 197 10.93 -6.74 -31.38
N ASP A 198 10.35 -7.50 -32.29
CA ASP A 198 10.98 -8.60 -33.03
C ASP A 198 11.74 -9.64 -32.17
N GLY A 199 11.22 -9.93 -30.96
CA GLY A 199 11.85 -10.87 -30.03
C GLY A 199 13.11 -10.35 -29.34
N ARG A 200 13.35 -9.04 -29.40
CA ARG A 200 14.49 -8.35 -28.79
C ARG A 200 14.02 -7.19 -27.91
N VAL A 201 14.89 -6.76 -27.01
CA VAL A 201 14.75 -5.51 -26.27
C VAL A 201 16.00 -4.67 -26.49
N THR A 202 15.82 -3.44 -26.95
CA THR A 202 16.88 -2.45 -26.97
C THR A 202 16.82 -1.63 -25.69
N LEU A 203 17.86 -1.72 -24.87
CA LEU A 203 18.06 -0.82 -23.73
C LEU A 203 18.78 0.43 -24.21
N CYS A 204 18.20 1.60 -23.92
CA CYS A 204 18.81 2.90 -24.15
C CYS A 204 19.27 3.45 -22.80
N VAL A 205 20.58 3.42 -22.55
CA VAL A 205 21.17 3.83 -21.26
C VAL A 205 21.88 5.16 -21.40
N THR A 206 21.47 6.15 -20.61
CA THR A 206 22.03 7.52 -20.66
C THR A 206 22.50 7.93 -19.26
N PRO A 207 23.80 7.86 -18.96
CA PRO A 207 24.35 8.41 -17.72
C PRO A 207 24.42 9.93 -17.79
N SER A 208 24.03 10.60 -16.70
CA SER A 208 24.21 12.04 -16.49
C SER A 208 25.23 12.25 -15.38
N LEU A 209 26.19 13.15 -15.61
CA LEU A 209 27.24 13.45 -14.65
C LEU A 209 27.09 14.86 -14.09
N CYS A 210 27.62 15.06 -12.87
CA CYS A 210 27.71 16.33 -12.19
C CYS A 210 29.17 16.58 -11.78
N GLY A 211 29.64 17.84 -11.87
CA GLY A 211 31.02 18.26 -11.58
C GLY A 211 31.89 18.37 -12.81
N GLU A 212 33.17 18.03 -12.69
CA GLU A 212 34.16 18.18 -13.78
C GLU A 212 34.16 16.98 -14.73
N THR A 213 33.36 17.04 -15.76
CA THR A 213 33.09 15.92 -16.68
C THR A 213 34.19 15.73 -17.77
N GLU A 214 35.14 16.65 -17.92
CA GLU A 214 36.20 16.53 -18.94
C GLU A 214 37.08 15.30 -18.64
N GLY A 215 37.25 14.43 -19.64
CA GLY A 215 38.01 13.18 -19.51
C GLY A 215 37.35 12.10 -18.65
N ALA A 216 36.09 12.27 -18.33
CA ALA A 216 35.29 11.25 -17.63
C ALA A 216 34.73 10.20 -18.60
N GLU A 217 34.87 8.93 -18.24
CA GLU A 217 34.38 7.79 -19.00
C GLU A 217 33.44 6.95 -18.12
N VAL A 218 32.36 6.41 -18.71
CA VAL A 218 31.43 5.53 -18.00
C VAL A 218 31.44 4.15 -18.67
N GLY A 219 31.87 3.15 -17.93
CA GLY A 219 31.72 1.73 -18.26
C GLY A 219 30.50 1.13 -17.60
N MET A 220 29.92 0.11 -18.20
CA MET A 220 28.80 -0.64 -17.62
C MET A 220 28.95 -2.13 -17.84
N VAL A 221 28.63 -2.93 -16.84
CA VAL A 221 28.44 -4.38 -16.93
C VAL A 221 26.94 -4.69 -16.81
N LEU A 222 26.37 -5.25 -17.87
CA LEU A 222 25.02 -5.80 -17.87
C LEU A 222 25.09 -7.28 -17.49
N THR A 223 24.43 -7.67 -16.42
CA THR A 223 24.31 -9.06 -15.98
C THR A 223 22.86 -9.53 -16.16
N SER A 224 22.67 -10.58 -16.98
CA SER A 224 21.35 -11.18 -17.18
C SER A 224 20.90 -12.00 -15.95
N PRO A 225 19.60 -12.36 -15.83
CA PRO A 225 19.10 -13.24 -14.76
C PRO A 225 19.81 -14.61 -14.70
N ASP A 226 20.40 -15.08 -15.81
CA ASP A 226 21.19 -16.32 -15.85
C ASP A 226 22.67 -16.11 -15.51
N GLY A 227 23.06 -14.89 -15.14
CA GLY A 227 24.44 -14.57 -14.76
C GLY A 227 25.37 -14.28 -15.94
N VAL A 228 24.87 -14.20 -17.17
CA VAL A 228 25.71 -13.81 -18.35
C VAL A 228 26.04 -12.34 -18.26
N ARG A 229 27.33 -12.01 -18.42
CA ARG A 229 27.85 -10.65 -18.29
C ARG A 229 28.29 -10.12 -19.65
N SER A 230 27.94 -8.88 -19.95
CA SER A 230 28.34 -8.12 -21.12
C SER A 230 28.83 -6.75 -20.71
N GLU A 231 29.95 -6.28 -21.30
CA GLU A 231 30.58 -5.00 -20.95
C GLU A 231 30.35 -3.99 -22.07
N TYR A 232 30.10 -2.75 -21.68
CA TYR A 232 29.79 -1.65 -22.57
C TYR A 232 30.47 -0.36 -22.13
N ALA A 233 30.89 0.47 -23.09
CA ALA A 233 31.24 1.85 -22.86
C ALA A 233 30.02 2.72 -23.16
N LEU A 234 29.68 3.63 -22.26
CA LEU A 234 28.48 4.45 -22.38
C LEU A 234 28.83 5.88 -22.81
N ASN A 235 27.97 6.48 -23.62
CA ASN A 235 28.05 7.88 -24.01
C ASN A 235 27.51 8.75 -22.86
N VAL A 236 28.30 9.68 -22.34
CA VAL A 236 27.84 10.61 -21.30
C VAL A 236 26.86 11.63 -21.89
N GLY A 237 25.70 11.79 -21.29
CA GLY A 237 24.68 12.74 -21.72
C GLY A 237 23.97 12.39 -23.04
N ALA A 238 24.23 11.21 -23.61
CA ALA A 238 23.56 10.70 -24.79
C ALA A 238 23.25 9.21 -24.65
N PRO A 239 22.16 8.70 -25.26
CA PRO A 239 21.82 7.30 -25.15
C PRO A 239 22.85 6.39 -25.82
N THR A 240 23.22 5.31 -25.14
CA THR A 240 23.91 4.15 -25.69
C THR A 240 22.90 3.03 -25.85
N GLU A 241 22.77 2.51 -27.05
CA GLU A 241 21.79 1.46 -27.36
C GLU A 241 22.45 0.08 -27.26
N LEU A 242 21.77 -0.81 -26.52
CA LEU A 242 22.24 -2.16 -26.21
C LEU A 242 21.14 -3.14 -26.58
N GLU A 243 21.44 -4.15 -27.39
CA GLU A 243 20.46 -5.18 -27.75
C GLU A 243 20.54 -6.37 -26.80
N VAL A 244 19.38 -6.75 -26.26
CA VAL A 244 19.17 -7.99 -25.50
C VAL A 244 18.40 -8.95 -26.39
N GLU A 245 19.09 -9.97 -26.90
CA GLU A 245 18.45 -11.02 -27.68
C GLU A 245 17.77 -12.06 -26.76
N ASN A 246 16.61 -12.58 -27.17
CA ASN A 246 15.84 -13.56 -26.42
C ASN A 246 15.61 -13.12 -24.95
N PRO A 247 15.08 -11.90 -24.72
CA PRO A 247 14.95 -11.34 -23.39
C PRO A 247 14.04 -12.16 -22.49
N LYS A 248 14.42 -12.32 -21.21
CA LYS A 248 13.50 -12.79 -20.18
C LYS A 248 12.64 -11.62 -19.73
N LEU A 249 11.35 -11.71 -20.02
CA LEU A 249 10.42 -10.62 -19.71
C LEU A 249 9.91 -10.73 -18.27
N TRP A 250 9.83 -9.58 -17.61
CA TRP A 250 9.24 -9.42 -16.30
C TRP A 250 7.70 -9.42 -16.40
N TRP A 251 7.03 -10.07 -15.43
CA TRP A 251 5.59 -10.17 -15.33
C TRP A 251 5.10 -9.86 -13.91
N PRO A 252 3.87 -9.32 -13.76
CA PRO A 252 3.21 -9.24 -12.45
C PRO A 252 3.00 -10.60 -11.81
N ASN A 253 2.89 -10.61 -10.48
CA ASN A 253 2.56 -11.80 -9.71
C ASN A 253 1.31 -12.50 -10.26
N GLY A 254 1.38 -13.82 -10.41
CA GLY A 254 0.31 -14.66 -10.98
C GLY A 254 0.30 -14.74 -12.51
N LEU A 255 1.04 -13.88 -13.23
CA LEU A 255 1.09 -13.88 -14.70
C LEU A 255 2.40 -14.45 -15.26
N GLY A 256 3.45 -14.56 -14.49
CA GLY A 256 4.72 -15.12 -14.91
C GLY A 256 5.84 -14.81 -13.92
N ASP A 257 7.08 -15.01 -14.35
CA ASP A 257 8.29 -14.80 -13.54
C ASP A 257 8.73 -13.33 -13.52
N GLN A 258 9.58 -12.96 -12.54
CA GLN A 258 10.12 -11.61 -12.35
C GLN A 258 11.64 -11.55 -12.58
N PRO A 259 12.14 -11.88 -13.79
CA PRO A 259 13.57 -11.81 -14.07
C PRO A 259 14.06 -10.36 -14.07
N LEU A 260 15.13 -10.09 -13.31
CA LEU A 260 15.75 -8.78 -13.21
C LEU A 260 17.17 -8.82 -13.79
N TYR A 261 17.48 -7.86 -14.63
CA TYR A 261 18.80 -7.59 -15.19
C TYR A 261 19.50 -6.57 -14.30
N ARG A 262 20.80 -6.78 -14.05
CA ARG A 262 21.59 -5.85 -13.23
C ARG A 262 22.54 -5.06 -14.10
N LEU A 263 22.57 -3.75 -13.92
CA LEU A 263 23.45 -2.79 -14.57
C LEU A 263 24.41 -2.23 -13.51
N ASP A 264 25.69 -2.58 -13.60
CA ASP A 264 26.74 -2.03 -12.75
C ASP A 264 27.54 -1.00 -13.55
N LEU A 265 27.39 0.28 -13.20
CA LEU A 265 28.07 1.38 -13.86
C LEU A 265 29.29 1.82 -13.05
N THR A 266 30.38 2.09 -13.75
CA THR A 266 31.62 2.61 -13.17
C THR A 266 32.04 3.88 -13.91
N LEU A 267 32.15 4.98 -13.18
CA LEU A 267 32.68 6.25 -13.66
C LEU A 267 34.19 6.30 -13.39
N THR A 268 34.96 6.51 -14.43
CA THR A 268 36.43 6.67 -14.34
C THR A 268 36.88 7.98 -14.92
N ARG A 269 37.99 8.53 -14.40
CA ARG A 269 38.65 9.70 -14.94
C ARG A 269 40.17 9.55 -14.79
N GLY A 270 40.92 9.66 -15.90
CA GLY A 270 42.36 9.42 -15.91
C GLY A 270 42.74 8.02 -15.40
N GLY A 271 41.87 7.02 -15.57
CA GLY A 271 42.07 5.63 -15.12
C GLY A 271 41.75 5.37 -13.66
N ALA A 272 41.37 6.40 -12.88
CA ALA A 272 40.91 6.24 -11.49
C ALA A 272 39.40 6.08 -11.42
N CYS A 273 38.90 5.21 -10.55
CA CYS A 273 37.47 5.09 -10.27
C CYS A 273 37.02 6.28 -9.43
N GLU A 274 36.08 7.07 -9.95
CA GLU A 274 35.50 8.23 -9.29
C GLU A 274 34.18 7.89 -8.59
N ASP A 275 33.32 7.07 -9.26
CA ASP A 275 31.99 6.72 -8.73
C ASP A 275 31.50 5.39 -9.25
N VAL A 276 30.56 4.76 -8.55
CA VAL A 276 29.89 3.51 -8.95
C VAL A 276 28.39 3.62 -8.71
N LEU A 277 27.59 3.05 -9.59
CA LEU A 277 26.13 3.01 -9.46
C LEU A 277 25.62 1.65 -9.92
N SER A 278 24.74 1.03 -9.15
CA SER A 278 24.07 -0.22 -9.55
C SER A 278 22.57 0.00 -9.68
N ARG A 279 21.95 -0.60 -10.70
CA ARG A 279 20.50 -0.59 -10.91
C ARG A 279 20.04 -1.98 -11.34
N THR A 280 18.83 -2.36 -10.93
CA THR A 280 18.13 -3.53 -11.46
C THR A 280 16.97 -3.08 -12.33
N VAL A 281 16.73 -3.80 -13.44
CA VAL A 281 15.63 -3.52 -14.36
C VAL A 281 14.95 -4.81 -14.79
N GLY A 282 13.63 -4.82 -14.78
CA GLY A 282 12.84 -5.87 -15.43
C GLY A 282 12.49 -5.44 -16.85
N LEU A 283 12.75 -6.33 -17.82
CA LEU A 283 12.43 -6.04 -19.23
C LEU A 283 10.94 -6.27 -19.47
N ARG A 284 10.21 -5.23 -19.75
CA ARG A 284 8.75 -5.28 -19.97
C ARG A 284 8.25 -4.06 -20.73
N THR A 285 7.09 -4.19 -21.38
CA THR A 285 6.21 -3.06 -21.64
C THR A 285 5.17 -3.03 -20.52
N LEU A 286 4.88 -1.85 -19.94
CA LEU A 286 3.84 -1.69 -18.94
C LEU A 286 3.18 -0.33 -19.14
N THR A 287 1.88 -0.33 -19.37
CA THR A 287 1.10 0.87 -19.67
C THR A 287 -0.33 0.72 -19.19
N VAL A 288 -1.13 1.79 -19.30
CA VAL A 288 -2.57 1.78 -19.10
C VAL A 288 -3.24 1.90 -20.47
N SER A 289 -4.09 0.92 -20.79
CA SER A 289 -4.92 0.96 -21.99
C SER A 289 -6.20 1.76 -21.74
N ARG A 290 -6.54 2.61 -22.71
CA ARG A 290 -7.72 3.49 -22.73
C ARG A 290 -8.46 3.39 -24.06
N GLU A 291 -8.62 2.19 -24.57
CA GLU A 291 -9.33 1.94 -25.81
C GLU A 291 -10.85 2.10 -25.62
N LYS A 292 -11.52 2.65 -26.62
CA LYS A 292 -12.98 2.76 -26.62
C LYS A 292 -13.62 1.41 -26.88
N ASP A 293 -14.65 1.08 -26.12
CA ASP A 293 -15.44 -0.13 -26.28
C ASP A 293 -16.96 0.15 -26.21
N ALA A 294 -17.77 -0.91 -26.08
CA ALA A 294 -19.23 -0.80 -26.03
C ALA A 294 -19.75 -0.08 -24.76
N TYR A 295 -18.91 0.08 -23.74
CA TYR A 295 -19.30 0.66 -22.44
C TYR A 295 -18.76 2.08 -22.25
N GLY A 296 -17.79 2.51 -23.06
CA GLY A 296 -17.15 3.82 -22.94
C GLY A 296 -15.67 3.77 -23.30
N GLU A 297 -14.80 4.06 -22.34
CA GLU A 297 -13.34 3.97 -22.49
C GLU A 297 -12.79 3.07 -21.38
N GLU A 298 -12.07 2.01 -21.76
CA GLU A 298 -11.46 1.14 -20.77
C GLU A 298 -10.37 1.84 -19.96
N PHE A 299 -10.13 1.34 -18.77
CA PHE A 299 -9.00 1.75 -17.94
C PHE A 299 -8.38 0.49 -17.35
N CYS A 300 -7.26 0.03 -17.93
CA CYS A 300 -6.64 -1.19 -17.45
C CYS A 300 -5.13 -1.22 -17.70
N HIS A 301 -4.40 -1.82 -16.76
CA HIS A 301 -2.99 -2.10 -16.97
C HIS A 301 -2.78 -3.15 -18.05
N ALA A 302 -1.77 -2.92 -18.88
CA ALA A 302 -1.31 -3.87 -19.89
C ALA A 302 0.19 -4.10 -19.76
N VAL A 303 0.60 -5.36 -19.61
CA VAL A 303 2.00 -5.78 -19.51
C VAL A 303 2.34 -6.71 -20.66
N ASN A 304 3.42 -6.43 -21.38
CA ASN A 304 3.88 -7.25 -22.53
C ASN A 304 2.75 -7.55 -23.53
N GLY A 305 1.87 -6.57 -23.75
CA GLY A 305 0.72 -6.68 -24.64
C GLY A 305 -0.49 -7.44 -24.08
N LYS A 306 -0.47 -7.88 -22.81
CA LYS A 306 -1.59 -8.55 -22.15
C LYS A 306 -2.27 -7.64 -21.15
N LYS A 307 -3.58 -7.40 -21.29
CA LYS A 307 -4.42 -6.67 -20.34
C LYS A 307 -4.74 -7.59 -19.16
N PHE A 308 -4.48 -7.13 -17.93
CA PHE A 308 -4.73 -7.92 -16.73
C PHE A 308 -5.60 -7.18 -15.72
N PHE A 309 -6.30 -7.93 -14.89
CA PHE A 309 -7.10 -7.38 -13.79
C PHE A 309 -6.17 -7.04 -12.62
N ALA A 310 -6.14 -5.76 -12.21
CA ALA A 310 -5.35 -5.34 -11.05
C ALA A 310 -6.04 -5.79 -9.75
N MET A 311 -5.32 -6.52 -8.94
CA MET A 311 -5.76 -7.11 -7.66
C MET A 311 -4.88 -6.61 -6.54
N GLY A 312 -5.44 -5.89 -5.57
CA GLY A 312 -4.63 -5.38 -4.48
C GLY A 312 -5.31 -4.38 -3.57
N ALA A 313 -4.53 -3.47 -3.00
CA ALA A 313 -5.00 -2.48 -2.04
C ALA A 313 -4.14 -1.20 -2.06
N ASP A 314 -4.62 -0.17 -1.35
CA ASP A 314 -3.94 1.09 -1.17
C ASP A 314 -2.94 1.00 -0.01
N TYR A 315 -1.68 1.32 -0.29
CA TYR A 315 -0.60 1.37 0.69
C TYR A 315 -0.51 2.76 1.30
N ILE A 316 -0.45 2.82 2.64
CA ILE A 316 -0.19 4.03 3.43
C ILE A 316 1.16 3.90 4.16
N PRO A 317 1.71 4.96 4.78
CA PRO A 317 2.93 4.83 5.61
C PRO A 317 2.81 3.70 6.63
N GLU A 318 3.88 2.92 6.81
CA GLU A 318 3.88 1.78 7.74
C GLU A 318 4.01 2.21 9.21
N ASP A 319 4.42 3.44 9.46
CA ASP A 319 4.53 4.04 10.78
C ASP A 319 4.24 5.54 10.73
N SER A 320 3.55 6.08 11.74
CA SER A 320 3.32 7.53 11.85
C SER A 320 4.59 8.28 12.22
N ILE A 321 5.52 7.63 12.92
CA ILE A 321 6.86 8.14 13.23
C ILE A 321 7.84 7.52 12.22
N LEU A 322 8.10 8.21 11.11
CA LEU A 322 8.79 7.64 9.94
C LEU A 322 10.20 7.12 10.25
N SER A 323 10.86 7.61 11.30
CA SER A 323 12.17 7.13 11.74
C SER A 323 12.13 5.72 12.37
N LEU A 324 10.93 5.22 12.75
CA LEU A 324 10.75 3.88 13.32
C LEU A 324 10.47 2.79 12.26
N ARG A 325 10.44 3.14 10.99
CA ARG A 325 10.25 2.15 9.92
C ARG A 325 11.43 1.18 9.84
N SER A 326 11.17 -0.04 9.39
CA SER A 326 12.24 -1.00 9.12
C SER A 326 12.03 -1.72 7.78
N PRO A 327 13.14 -2.03 7.04
CA PRO A 327 13.08 -2.81 5.81
C PRO A 327 12.43 -4.18 6.00
N GLU A 328 12.59 -4.80 7.17
CA GLU A 328 12.04 -6.11 7.50
C GLU A 328 10.50 -6.07 7.59
N ARG A 329 9.94 -4.99 8.17
CA ARG A 329 8.49 -4.78 8.19
C ARG A 329 7.94 -4.60 6.78
N THR A 330 8.60 -3.78 5.97
CA THR A 330 8.25 -3.59 4.56
C THR A 330 8.30 -4.91 3.80
N GLU A 331 9.37 -5.72 3.96
CA GLU A 331 9.45 -7.03 3.29
C GLU A 331 8.35 -7.98 3.77
N LYS A 332 8.05 -8.03 5.08
CA LYS A 332 6.95 -8.84 5.63
C LYS A 332 5.61 -8.44 5.01
N LEU A 333 5.33 -7.13 4.89
CA LEU A 333 4.11 -6.61 4.31
C LEU A 333 3.99 -6.97 2.83
N ILE A 334 5.04 -6.76 2.03
CA ILE A 334 5.06 -7.11 0.61
C ILE A 334 4.89 -8.63 0.41
N ARG A 335 5.54 -9.47 1.20
CA ARG A 335 5.34 -10.93 1.16
C ARG A 335 3.90 -11.32 1.53
N SER A 336 3.26 -10.60 2.44
CA SER A 336 1.84 -10.81 2.77
C SER A 336 0.94 -10.53 1.57
N CYS A 337 1.22 -9.46 0.82
CA CYS A 337 0.50 -9.15 -0.42
C CYS A 337 0.63 -10.29 -1.46
N VAL A 338 1.86 -10.79 -1.66
CA VAL A 338 2.11 -11.90 -2.60
C VAL A 338 1.37 -13.17 -2.19
N LYS A 339 1.42 -13.52 -0.89
CA LYS A 339 0.68 -14.67 -0.34
C LYS A 339 -0.84 -14.54 -0.52
N ALA A 340 -1.34 -13.31 -0.55
CA ALA A 340 -2.76 -13.02 -0.78
C ALA A 340 -3.09 -12.80 -2.26
N ASN A 341 -2.19 -13.17 -3.20
CA ASN A 341 -2.38 -13.09 -4.65
C ASN A 341 -2.49 -11.67 -5.22
N TYR A 342 -1.98 -10.66 -4.54
CA TYR A 342 -1.93 -9.32 -5.11
C TYR A 342 -0.96 -9.24 -6.27
N ASN A 343 -1.31 -8.43 -7.27
CA ASN A 343 -0.44 -8.08 -8.39
C ASN A 343 -0.28 -6.56 -8.57
N CYS A 344 -0.98 -5.76 -7.74
CA CYS A 344 -0.94 -4.31 -7.80
C CYS A 344 -1.04 -3.70 -6.39
N LEU A 345 -0.35 -2.58 -6.17
CA LEU A 345 -0.48 -1.72 -4.99
C LEU A 345 -0.59 -0.27 -5.45
N ARG A 346 -1.42 0.53 -4.78
CA ARG A 346 -1.42 1.98 -4.94
C ARG A 346 -0.74 2.62 -3.73
N VAL A 347 0.33 3.38 -3.98
CA VAL A 347 0.95 4.23 -2.97
C VAL A 347 0.17 5.53 -2.91
N TRP A 348 -0.62 5.68 -1.85
CA TRP A 348 -1.54 6.77 -1.66
C TRP A 348 -0.85 8.12 -1.43
N GLY A 349 -1.42 9.20 -2.02
CA GLY A 349 -0.82 10.53 -2.12
C GLY A 349 -0.78 11.37 -0.84
N GLY A 350 -1.32 10.91 0.28
CA GLY A 350 -1.25 11.62 1.57
C GLY A 350 -0.08 11.19 2.46
N GLY A 351 0.73 10.24 2.00
CA GLY A 351 1.88 9.69 2.71
C GLY A 351 3.21 10.32 2.32
N PHE A 352 4.18 9.48 2.06
CA PHE A 352 5.52 9.83 1.57
C PHE A 352 5.92 8.84 0.47
N TYR A 353 6.91 9.22 -0.35
CA TYR A 353 7.46 8.28 -1.34
C TYR A 353 8.26 7.19 -0.62
N PRO A 354 7.89 5.91 -0.72
CA PRO A 354 8.57 4.80 -0.06
C PRO A 354 10.08 4.78 -0.32
N ASP A 355 10.80 4.05 0.52
CA ASP A 355 12.23 3.83 0.35
C ASP A 355 12.51 2.93 -0.86
N ASP A 356 13.73 2.96 -1.40
CA ASP A 356 14.09 2.20 -2.59
C ASP A 356 13.82 0.69 -2.41
N SER A 357 14.02 0.18 -1.19
CA SER A 357 13.73 -1.23 -0.84
C SER A 357 12.28 -1.65 -1.10
N PHE A 358 11.31 -0.76 -0.94
CA PHE A 358 9.91 -1.03 -1.26
C PHE A 358 9.74 -1.33 -2.75
N TYR A 359 10.30 -0.47 -3.63
CA TYR A 359 10.19 -0.68 -5.08
C TYR A 359 11.01 -1.89 -5.55
N GLU A 360 12.19 -2.12 -4.96
CA GLU A 360 13.01 -3.31 -5.24
C GLU A 360 12.27 -4.60 -4.87
N LEU A 361 11.54 -4.61 -3.75
CA LEU A 361 10.68 -5.72 -3.35
C LEU A 361 9.51 -5.89 -4.33
N CYS A 362 8.86 -4.80 -4.74
CA CYS A 362 7.79 -4.85 -5.74
C CYS A 362 8.29 -5.37 -7.09
N ASP A 363 9.49 -4.97 -7.52
CA ASP A 363 10.14 -5.52 -8.72
C ASP A 363 10.39 -7.03 -8.60
N ARG A 364 10.92 -7.45 -7.45
CA ARG A 364 11.27 -8.86 -7.16
C ARG A 364 10.06 -9.77 -7.09
N TYR A 365 8.97 -9.26 -6.54
CA TYR A 365 7.76 -10.05 -6.28
C TYR A 365 6.62 -9.83 -7.28
N GLY A 366 6.80 -8.94 -8.25
CA GLY A 366 5.81 -8.73 -9.31
C GLY A 366 4.59 -7.91 -8.89
N LEU A 367 4.74 -6.95 -7.99
CA LEU A 367 3.66 -6.05 -7.61
C LEU A 367 3.74 -4.77 -8.44
N VAL A 368 2.80 -4.55 -9.33
CA VAL A 368 2.68 -3.29 -10.08
C VAL A 368 2.34 -2.16 -9.11
N VAL A 369 3.04 -1.03 -9.22
CA VAL A 369 2.83 0.13 -8.36
C VAL A 369 2.13 1.24 -9.13
N TRP A 370 0.95 1.61 -8.65
CA TRP A 370 0.30 2.88 -8.93
C TRP A 370 0.86 3.92 -7.94
N GLN A 371 1.66 4.86 -8.42
CA GLN A 371 2.32 5.84 -7.58
C GLN A 371 1.61 7.18 -7.64
N ASP A 372 0.96 7.59 -6.54
CA ASP A 372 0.50 8.96 -6.40
C ASP A 372 1.68 9.90 -6.09
N PHE A 373 1.65 11.11 -6.65
CA PHE A 373 2.43 12.22 -6.09
C PHE A 373 1.79 12.66 -4.77
N MET A 374 2.61 13.17 -3.83
CA MET A 374 2.18 13.40 -2.44
C MET A 374 1.28 14.63 -2.29
N PHE A 375 0.05 14.50 -2.80
CA PHE A 375 -1.06 15.42 -2.64
C PHE A 375 -2.36 14.66 -2.42
N ALA A 376 -3.07 14.93 -1.32
CA ALA A 376 -4.32 14.27 -1.00
C ALA A 376 -5.30 15.25 -0.32
N CYS A 377 -6.49 15.38 -0.87
CA CYS A 377 -7.64 16.04 -0.23
C CYS A 377 -7.35 17.47 0.25
N MET A 378 -6.44 18.21 -0.37
CA MET A 378 -6.04 19.58 0.02
C MET A 378 -5.78 20.47 -1.18
N ASN A 379 -6.16 21.76 -1.06
CA ASN A 379 -5.75 22.79 -2.01
C ASN A 379 -4.31 23.24 -1.73
N VAL A 380 -3.63 23.67 -2.76
CA VAL A 380 -2.30 24.31 -2.68
C VAL A 380 -2.34 25.69 -3.31
N LEU A 381 -1.37 26.54 -2.97
CA LEU A 381 -1.19 27.86 -3.56
C LEU A 381 0.03 27.84 -4.47
N MET A 382 -0.19 27.95 -5.78
CA MET A 382 0.88 27.94 -6.80
C MET A 382 1.54 29.30 -6.91
N THR A 383 2.50 29.59 -5.99
CA THR A 383 3.46 30.70 -6.15
C THR A 383 4.63 30.26 -7.02
N GLU A 384 5.49 31.21 -7.44
CA GLU A 384 6.71 30.86 -8.20
C GLU A 384 7.65 29.98 -7.40
N GLU A 385 7.83 30.28 -6.10
CA GLU A 385 8.68 29.51 -5.19
C GLU A 385 8.12 28.09 -4.96
N PHE A 386 6.82 27.98 -4.68
CA PHE A 386 6.18 26.67 -4.51
C PHE A 386 6.25 25.85 -5.79
N THR A 387 6.03 26.46 -6.96
CA THR A 387 6.15 25.80 -8.26
C THR A 387 7.57 25.28 -8.50
N ALA A 388 8.58 26.08 -8.20
CA ALA A 388 9.98 25.65 -8.35
C ALA A 388 10.32 24.50 -7.38
N ASN A 389 9.85 24.58 -6.12
CA ASN A 389 10.07 23.56 -5.11
C ASN A 389 9.46 22.22 -5.47
N VAL A 390 8.17 22.19 -5.88
CA VAL A 390 7.49 20.94 -6.27
C VAL A 390 8.04 20.37 -7.58
N LYS A 391 8.47 21.19 -8.53
CA LYS A 391 9.17 20.71 -9.74
C LYS A 391 10.45 19.97 -9.38
N ALA A 392 11.25 20.51 -8.45
CA ALA A 392 12.48 19.86 -7.99
C ALA A 392 12.15 18.53 -7.27
N GLU A 393 11.11 18.50 -6.44
CA GLU A 393 10.61 17.25 -5.83
C GLU A 393 10.29 16.20 -6.89
N PHE A 394 9.48 16.54 -7.89
CA PHE A 394 9.06 15.58 -8.92
C PHE A 394 10.26 15.06 -9.72
N ILE A 395 11.24 15.91 -10.03
CA ILE A 395 12.47 15.50 -10.74
C ILE A 395 13.27 14.52 -9.90
N ASP A 396 13.47 14.83 -8.60
CA ASP A 396 14.20 13.97 -7.68
C ASP A 396 13.53 12.58 -7.57
N VAL A 397 12.24 12.55 -7.36
CA VAL A 397 11.47 11.32 -7.22
C VAL A 397 11.49 10.50 -8.51
N LEU A 398 11.21 11.12 -9.68
CA LEU A 398 11.20 10.41 -10.95
C LEU A 398 12.58 9.87 -11.32
N LYS A 399 13.67 10.61 -11.10
CA LYS A 399 15.04 10.10 -11.31
C LYS A 399 15.33 8.88 -10.45
N ARG A 400 14.76 8.82 -9.24
CA ARG A 400 14.92 7.72 -8.30
C ARG A 400 14.16 6.47 -8.71
N ILE A 401 12.86 6.61 -9.10
CA ILE A 401 11.96 5.45 -9.23
C ILE A 401 11.70 4.99 -10.67
N ARG A 402 11.95 5.80 -11.70
CA ARG A 402 11.53 5.54 -13.10
C ARG A 402 12.11 4.26 -13.73
N HIS A 403 13.19 3.70 -13.17
CA HIS A 403 13.84 2.50 -13.70
C HIS A 403 13.23 1.20 -13.17
N HIS A 404 12.40 1.27 -12.10
CA HIS A 404 11.77 0.10 -11.51
C HIS A 404 10.75 -0.54 -12.45
N ALA A 405 10.81 -1.87 -12.56
CA ALA A 405 9.88 -2.63 -13.38
C ALA A 405 8.44 -2.53 -12.89
N CYS A 406 8.25 -2.36 -11.61
CA CYS A 406 6.94 -2.30 -10.95
C CYS A 406 6.14 -1.03 -11.25
N ILE A 407 6.76 0.09 -11.63
CA ILE A 407 6.02 1.36 -11.82
C ILE A 407 5.10 1.25 -13.03
N GLY A 408 3.79 1.22 -12.77
CA GLY A 408 2.75 1.04 -13.78
C GLY A 408 2.00 2.31 -14.15
N LEU A 409 1.92 3.27 -13.21
CA LEU A 409 1.19 4.52 -13.39
C LEU A 409 1.69 5.58 -12.40
N LEU A 410 1.72 6.84 -12.83
CA LEU A 410 1.97 8.03 -12.00
C LEU A 410 0.67 8.83 -11.91
N CYS A 411 0.22 9.13 -10.69
CA CYS A 411 -1.03 9.85 -10.45
C CYS A 411 -0.79 11.19 -9.75
N GLY A 412 -1.45 12.25 -10.24
CA GLY A 412 -1.21 13.62 -9.78
C GLY A 412 -1.64 13.86 -8.33
N ASN A 413 -2.82 13.38 -7.94
CA ASN A 413 -3.35 13.59 -6.59
C ASN A 413 -4.46 12.60 -6.23
N ASN A 414 -4.73 12.55 -4.92
CA ASN A 414 -5.90 11.86 -4.37
C ASN A 414 -7.07 12.83 -4.17
N GLU A 415 -8.19 12.56 -4.84
CA GLU A 415 -9.56 13.09 -4.65
C GLU A 415 -9.78 14.59 -4.86
N MET A 416 -8.79 15.39 -5.28
CA MET A 416 -9.01 16.84 -5.38
C MET A 416 -9.97 17.23 -6.50
N GLU A 417 -10.00 16.49 -7.60
CA GLU A 417 -10.95 16.73 -8.68
C GLU A 417 -12.38 16.48 -8.21
N GLU A 418 -12.61 15.36 -7.53
CA GLU A 418 -13.91 15.03 -6.93
C GLU A 418 -14.31 16.03 -5.84
N ALA A 419 -13.36 16.39 -4.95
CA ALA A 419 -13.63 17.33 -3.87
C ALA A 419 -14.08 18.70 -4.38
N LEU A 420 -13.43 19.23 -5.42
CA LEU A 420 -13.77 20.52 -6.02
C LEU A 420 -15.11 20.51 -6.75
N LEU A 421 -15.60 19.35 -7.20
CA LEU A 421 -16.89 19.21 -7.85
C LEU A 421 -18.02 18.85 -6.86
N TYR A 422 -17.78 17.96 -5.92
CA TYR A 422 -18.86 17.31 -5.18
C TYR A 422 -18.83 17.49 -3.66
N TRP A 423 -17.68 17.74 -3.02
CA TRP A 423 -17.63 17.90 -1.58
C TRP A 423 -18.10 19.28 -1.15
N SER A 424 -19.17 19.35 -0.37
CA SER A 424 -19.79 20.61 0.03
C SER A 424 -18.84 21.56 0.78
N SER A 425 -17.93 21.03 1.59
CA SER A 425 -16.90 21.80 2.32
C SER A 425 -15.87 22.42 1.38
N CYS A 426 -15.34 21.65 0.43
CA CYS A 426 -14.37 22.10 -0.55
C CYS A 426 -14.98 23.12 -1.53
N ARG A 427 -16.19 22.85 -2.01
CA ARG A 427 -16.92 23.74 -2.93
C ARG A 427 -17.16 25.15 -2.36
N ARG A 428 -17.33 25.29 -1.05
CA ARG A 428 -17.48 26.61 -0.41
C ARG A 428 -16.21 27.45 -0.46
N SER A 429 -15.03 26.84 -0.54
CA SER A 429 -13.73 27.51 -0.70
C SER A 429 -13.26 27.59 -2.16
N LYS A 430 -14.02 27.05 -3.10
CA LYS A 430 -13.69 27.01 -4.52
C LYS A 430 -13.75 28.41 -5.12
N THR A 431 -12.59 28.99 -5.41
CA THR A 431 -12.42 30.25 -6.15
C THR A 431 -11.83 29.94 -7.52
N GLN A 432 -11.86 30.93 -8.45
CA GLN A 432 -11.17 30.77 -9.73
C GLN A 432 -9.68 30.47 -9.54
N LYS A 433 -9.03 31.15 -8.59
CA LYS A 433 -7.61 30.92 -8.26
C LYS A 433 -7.34 29.47 -7.86
N VAL A 434 -8.21 28.87 -7.05
CA VAL A 434 -8.07 27.45 -6.66
C VAL A 434 -8.18 26.52 -7.86
N VAL A 435 -9.11 26.81 -8.80
CA VAL A 435 -9.24 26.03 -10.04
C VAL A 435 -8.02 26.21 -10.93
N ASP A 436 -7.53 27.45 -11.08
CA ASP A 436 -6.35 27.74 -11.90
C ASP A 436 -5.10 27.08 -11.34
N ASP A 437 -4.93 27.07 -10.01
CA ASP A 437 -3.83 26.41 -9.33
C ASP A 437 -3.87 24.87 -9.48
N TYR A 438 -5.06 24.28 -9.38
CA TYR A 438 -5.28 22.86 -9.66
C TYR A 438 -4.84 22.51 -11.08
N LEU A 439 -5.35 23.20 -12.07
CA LEU A 439 -5.02 22.98 -13.49
C LEU A 439 -3.55 23.23 -13.79
N LEU A 440 -2.96 24.27 -13.18
CA LEU A 440 -1.54 24.56 -13.35
C LEU A 440 -0.67 23.41 -12.82
N LEU A 441 -0.97 22.87 -11.61
CA LEU A 441 -0.16 21.83 -11.00
C LEU A 441 -0.36 20.48 -11.71
N TYR A 442 -1.59 19.98 -11.76
CA TYR A 442 -1.89 18.60 -12.16
C TYR A 442 -2.07 18.38 -13.65
N GLU A 443 -2.38 19.44 -14.42
CA GLU A 443 -2.63 19.33 -15.86
C GLU A 443 -1.53 19.99 -16.71
N ASN A 444 -0.63 20.77 -16.07
CA ASN A 444 0.46 21.45 -16.80
C ASN A 444 1.83 21.09 -16.23
N VAL A 445 2.12 21.42 -14.97
CA VAL A 445 3.46 21.28 -14.38
C VAL A 445 3.85 19.81 -14.26
N LEU A 446 3.03 18.99 -13.61
CA LEU A 446 3.30 17.57 -13.38
C LEU A 446 3.42 16.78 -14.68
N PRO A 447 2.45 16.81 -15.61
CA PRO A 447 2.58 16.06 -16.86
C PRO A 447 3.78 16.52 -17.71
N ALA A 448 4.17 17.79 -17.66
CA ALA A 448 5.37 18.26 -18.37
C ALA A 448 6.65 17.66 -17.76
N VAL A 449 6.74 17.59 -16.43
CA VAL A 449 7.87 16.94 -15.76
C VAL A 449 7.87 15.44 -16.02
N CYS A 450 6.73 14.76 -15.96
CA CYS A 450 6.60 13.34 -16.28
C CYS A 450 7.02 13.05 -17.72
N ALA A 451 6.57 13.85 -18.69
CA ALA A 451 6.94 13.70 -20.12
C ALA A 451 8.44 13.88 -20.35
N GLN A 452 9.10 14.71 -19.53
CA GLN A 452 10.55 14.94 -19.66
C GLN A 452 11.39 13.84 -18.99
N TYR A 453 10.99 13.40 -17.78
CA TYR A 453 11.85 12.55 -16.94
C TYR A 453 11.38 11.08 -16.85
N ALA A 454 10.13 10.78 -17.21
CA ALA A 454 9.57 9.43 -17.20
C ALA A 454 8.58 9.23 -18.37
N PRO A 455 8.98 9.49 -19.64
CA PRO A 455 8.07 9.54 -20.79
C PRO A 455 7.43 8.18 -21.12
N ASP A 456 7.98 7.09 -20.62
CA ASP A 456 7.51 5.73 -20.87
C ASP A 456 6.49 5.25 -19.80
N ILE A 457 6.19 6.10 -18.79
CA ILE A 457 5.24 5.78 -17.72
C ILE A 457 3.97 6.64 -17.92
N PHE A 458 2.82 5.99 -17.87
CA PHE A 458 1.53 6.66 -18.01
C PHE A 458 1.28 7.62 -16.84
N TYR A 459 0.87 8.86 -17.15
CA TYR A 459 0.46 9.86 -16.16
C TYR A 459 -1.07 10.01 -16.14
N TRP A 460 -1.65 10.04 -14.93
CA TRP A 460 -3.07 10.24 -14.66
C TRP A 460 -3.25 11.44 -13.71
N PRO A 461 -4.13 12.44 -14.00
CA PRO A 461 -4.11 13.71 -13.28
C PRO A 461 -4.61 13.62 -11.83
N ALA A 462 -5.58 12.76 -11.56
CA ALA A 462 -6.17 12.54 -10.24
C ALA A 462 -6.71 11.11 -10.10
N SER A 463 -6.96 10.67 -8.89
CA SER A 463 -7.73 9.48 -8.56
C SER A 463 -8.82 9.87 -7.54
N PRO A 464 -10.14 9.74 -7.87
CA PRO A 464 -10.66 9.31 -9.16
C PRO A 464 -10.62 10.41 -10.23
N SER A 465 -10.65 10.00 -11.49
CA SER A 465 -10.75 10.92 -12.64
C SER A 465 -11.34 10.24 -13.88
N SER A 466 -11.88 11.08 -14.79
CA SER A 466 -12.40 10.65 -16.09
C SER A 466 -11.76 11.42 -17.26
N HIS A 467 -10.49 11.69 -17.26
CA HIS A 467 -9.63 12.39 -18.22
C HIS A 467 -8.93 13.63 -17.65
N GLY A 468 -9.26 14.08 -16.45
CA GLY A 468 -8.86 15.37 -15.91
C GLY A 468 -9.77 16.52 -16.35
N GLY A 469 -9.37 17.74 -16.05
CA GLY A 469 -10.08 18.95 -16.48
C GLY A 469 -11.46 19.13 -15.84
N PHE A 470 -11.73 18.45 -14.73
CA PHE A 470 -13.03 18.39 -14.07
C PHE A 470 -14.12 17.72 -14.92
N ASP A 471 -13.76 16.83 -15.84
CA ASP A 471 -14.70 15.87 -16.41
C ASP A 471 -15.16 14.89 -15.33
N ASP A 472 -16.43 14.51 -15.33
CA ASP A 472 -17.06 13.83 -14.18
C ASP A 472 -16.23 12.66 -13.59
N PRO A 473 -15.53 12.84 -12.44
CA PRO A 473 -14.69 11.79 -11.82
C PRO A 473 -15.50 10.64 -11.23
N ARG A 474 -16.85 10.70 -11.26
CA ARG A 474 -17.74 9.62 -10.85
C ARG A 474 -18.31 8.83 -12.01
N ASN A 475 -17.81 9.06 -13.22
CA ASN A 475 -18.25 8.37 -14.40
C ASN A 475 -17.82 6.88 -14.36
N GLU A 476 -18.79 5.97 -14.26
CA GLU A 476 -18.52 4.54 -14.21
C GLU A 476 -17.97 3.94 -15.53
N ASN A 477 -18.02 4.68 -16.63
CA ASN A 477 -17.66 4.19 -17.96
C ASN A 477 -16.28 4.67 -18.44
N VAL A 478 -15.60 5.53 -17.67
CA VAL A 478 -14.33 6.15 -18.06
C VAL A 478 -13.44 6.32 -16.82
N GLY A 479 -12.16 5.99 -16.94
CA GLY A 479 -11.17 6.21 -15.89
C GLY A 479 -11.33 5.29 -14.68
N ASP A 480 -10.95 5.80 -13.52
CA ASP A 480 -11.03 5.09 -12.25
C ASP A 480 -12.09 5.70 -11.32
N THR A 481 -12.54 4.95 -10.32
CA THR A 481 -13.63 5.36 -9.43
C THR A 481 -13.28 5.03 -7.97
N HIS A 482 -13.59 5.97 -7.07
CA HIS A 482 -13.69 5.73 -5.63
C HIS A 482 -15.15 5.48 -5.25
N TYR A 483 -15.44 4.32 -4.62
CA TYR A 483 -16.81 3.93 -4.30
C TYR A 483 -17.01 3.74 -2.79
N TRP A 484 -17.59 4.74 -2.14
CA TRP A 484 -17.71 4.80 -0.69
C TRP A 484 -19.13 4.60 -0.15
N GLN A 485 -20.12 4.32 -1.00
CA GLN A 485 -21.51 4.23 -0.55
C GLN A 485 -21.76 3.10 0.44
N VAL A 486 -21.10 1.95 0.28
CA VAL A 486 -21.23 0.83 1.21
C VAL A 486 -20.72 1.18 2.60
N TRP A 487 -19.67 2.01 2.72
CA TRP A 487 -19.17 2.45 4.03
C TRP A 487 -19.76 3.81 4.44
N HIS A 488 -19.44 4.89 3.72
CA HIS A 488 -19.88 6.25 4.10
C HIS A 488 -21.36 6.46 3.89
N GLY A 489 -21.97 5.85 2.89
CA GLY A 489 -23.40 5.94 2.61
C GLY A 489 -24.28 5.00 3.46
N GLY A 490 -23.69 4.00 4.12
CA GLY A 490 -24.42 3.05 4.96
C GLY A 490 -25.38 2.13 4.19
N VAL A 491 -25.15 1.93 2.89
CA VAL A 491 -25.98 1.05 2.05
C VAL A 491 -25.53 -0.41 2.18
N PRO A 492 -26.43 -1.40 1.94
CA PRO A 492 -26.09 -2.82 2.07
C PRO A 492 -25.04 -3.26 1.03
N PHE A 493 -24.37 -4.40 1.27
CA PHE A 493 -23.30 -4.93 0.41
C PHE A 493 -23.77 -5.21 -1.02
N GLU A 494 -25.04 -5.56 -1.19
CA GLU A 494 -25.68 -5.80 -2.49
C GLU A 494 -25.61 -4.61 -3.44
N GLU A 495 -25.41 -3.40 -2.91
CA GLU A 495 -25.27 -2.17 -3.70
C GLU A 495 -24.12 -2.26 -4.69
N TYR A 496 -22.98 -2.90 -4.35
CA TYR A 496 -21.88 -3.12 -5.27
C TYR A 496 -22.32 -3.74 -6.61
N ARG A 497 -23.35 -4.62 -6.62
CA ARG A 497 -23.81 -5.31 -7.82
C ARG A 497 -24.59 -4.42 -8.79
N LYS A 498 -24.94 -3.21 -8.38
CA LYS A 498 -25.63 -2.24 -9.23
C LYS A 498 -24.66 -1.35 -10.03
N HIS A 499 -23.36 -1.43 -9.70
CA HIS A 499 -22.31 -0.57 -10.26
C HIS A 499 -21.34 -1.36 -11.12
N TYR A 500 -20.94 -0.77 -12.25
CA TYR A 500 -20.08 -1.42 -13.23
C TYR A 500 -18.94 -0.47 -13.63
N PHE A 501 -17.98 -0.31 -12.72
CA PHE A 501 -16.81 0.54 -12.91
C PHE A 501 -15.88 0.02 -14.00
N ARG A 502 -15.00 0.92 -14.52
CA ARG A 502 -13.87 0.52 -15.36
C ARG A 502 -12.70 0.03 -14.52
N TYR A 503 -12.50 0.70 -13.36
CA TYR A 503 -11.49 0.38 -12.38
C TYR A 503 -11.94 0.97 -11.04
N CYS A 504 -12.05 0.16 -10.01
CA CYS A 504 -12.35 0.65 -8.67
C CYS A 504 -11.03 0.78 -7.91
N SER A 505 -10.50 1.99 -7.86
CA SER A 505 -9.19 2.29 -7.28
C SER A 505 -9.24 2.56 -5.79
N GLU A 506 -10.46 2.78 -5.25
CA GLU A 506 -10.67 2.91 -3.81
C GLU A 506 -12.11 2.54 -3.43
N PHE A 507 -12.25 1.66 -2.46
CA PHE A 507 -13.48 1.27 -1.77
C PHE A 507 -13.09 0.54 -0.49
N GLY A 508 -13.88 0.63 0.58
CA GLY A 508 -13.41 0.08 1.85
C GLY A 508 -14.52 -0.18 2.84
N PHE A 509 -14.14 -0.86 3.93
CA PHE A 509 -14.98 -1.14 5.09
C PHE A 509 -14.09 -1.27 6.32
N GLU A 510 -14.47 -0.68 7.47
CA GLU A 510 -13.67 -0.74 8.70
C GLU A 510 -13.91 -2.01 9.51
N ALA A 511 -12.87 -2.40 10.23
CA ALA A 511 -12.96 -3.39 11.30
C ALA A 511 -11.96 -3.11 12.42
N PHE A 512 -12.27 -3.60 13.61
CA PHE A 512 -11.31 -3.66 14.69
C PHE A 512 -10.11 -4.54 14.31
N PRO A 513 -8.89 -4.25 14.79
CA PRO A 513 -7.74 -5.14 14.64
C PRO A 513 -7.90 -6.39 15.51
N MET A 514 -6.97 -7.34 15.40
CA MET A 514 -6.96 -8.55 16.25
C MET A 514 -6.93 -8.18 17.74
N MET A 515 -7.54 -9.01 18.60
CA MET A 515 -7.54 -8.78 20.05
C MET A 515 -6.14 -8.60 20.63
N LYS A 516 -5.13 -9.29 20.08
CA LYS A 516 -3.73 -9.14 20.48
C LYS A 516 -3.21 -7.72 20.21
N THR A 517 -3.66 -7.08 19.16
CA THR A 517 -3.34 -5.67 18.83
C THR A 517 -4.11 -4.69 19.73
N LEU A 518 -5.39 -4.92 19.98
CA LEU A 518 -6.17 -4.11 20.91
C LEU A 518 -5.54 -4.04 22.31
N LYS A 519 -5.02 -5.17 22.82
CA LYS A 519 -4.35 -5.26 24.12
C LYS A 519 -3.05 -4.43 24.20
N THR A 520 -2.49 -3.96 23.08
CA THR A 520 -1.28 -3.12 23.11
C THR A 520 -1.59 -1.67 23.46
N PHE A 521 -2.80 -1.21 23.20
CA PHE A 521 -3.17 0.19 23.45
C PHE A 521 -4.35 0.39 24.42
N ALA A 522 -5.14 -0.66 24.69
CA ALA A 522 -6.31 -0.59 25.53
C ALA A 522 -6.20 -1.56 26.72
N LYS A 523 -6.58 -1.09 27.92
CA LYS A 523 -6.65 -1.92 29.12
C LYS A 523 -7.96 -2.72 29.15
N PRO A 524 -8.09 -3.73 30.03
CA PRO A 524 -9.33 -4.52 30.10
C PRO A 524 -10.60 -3.69 30.30
N GLU A 525 -10.53 -2.63 31.10
CA GLU A 525 -11.65 -1.70 31.34
C GLU A 525 -12.04 -0.87 30.12
N ASP A 526 -11.13 -0.72 29.15
CA ASP A 526 -11.34 0.03 27.90
C ASP A 526 -11.90 -0.85 26.76
N MET A 527 -11.98 -2.19 26.96
CA MET A 527 -12.44 -3.14 25.95
C MET A 527 -13.97 -3.07 25.78
N ARG A 528 -14.45 -1.92 25.30
CA ARG A 528 -15.86 -1.63 25.02
C ARG A 528 -15.97 -0.47 24.04
N LEU A 529 -17.02 -0.46 23.21
CA LEU A 529 -17.19 0.48 22.11
C LEU A 529 -17.22 1.95 22.53
N ASP A 530 -17.73 2.23 23.70
CA ASP A 530 -17.98 3.58 24.24
C ASP A 530 -16.86 4.08 25.16
N SER A 531 -15.71 3.40 25.22
CA SER A 531 -14.56 3.89 25.99
C SER A 531 -13.84 5.03 25.28
N ASP A 532 -13.28 5.94 26.07
CA ASP A 532 -12.50 7.07 25.54
C ASP A 532 -11.29 6.59 24.69
N VAL A 533 -10.68 5.46 25.07
CA VAL A 533 -9.56 4.87 24.34
C VAL A 533 -10.02 4.36 22.98
N MET A 534 -11.14 3.61 22.91
CA MET A 534 -11.66 3.13 21.63
C MET A 534 -12.11 4.29 20.72
N HIS A 535 -12.66 5.36 21.27
CA HIS A 535 -12.95 6.58 20.51
C HIS A 535 -11.69 7.30 20.03
N SER A 536 -10.62 7.32 20.85
CA SER A 536 -9.35 7.94 20.44
C SER A 536 -8.66 7.19 19.31
N HIS A 537 -8.76 5.85 19.29
CA HIS A 537 -8.21 4.99 18.27
C HIS A 537 -9.17 4.70 17.10
N GLN A 538 -10.36 5.31 17.09
CA GLN A 538 -11.28 5.37 15.96
C GLN A 538 -11.26 6.78 15.39
N LYS A 539 -10.56 6.97 14.29
CA LYS A 539 -10.37 8.31 13.69
C LYS A 539 -11.46 8.66 12.67
N CYS A 540 -12.20 7.67 12.16
CA CYS A 540 -13.34 7.92 11.28
C CYS A 540 -14.54 8.41 12.07
N ALA A 541 -15.12 9.52 11.65
CA ALA A 541 -16.33 10.04 12.27
C ALA A 541 -17.47 9.00 12.25
N SER A 542 -18.00 8.66 13.42
CA SER A 542 -19.03 7.64 13.60
C SER A 542 -18.65 6.24 13.10
N GLY A 543 -17.36 5.89 13.07
CA GLY A 543 -16.88 4.57 12.59
C GLY A 543 -17.41 3.43 13.45
N ASN A 544 -17.32 3.56 14.78
CA ASN A 544 -17.82 2.53 15.72
C ASN A 544 -19.34 2.33 15.59
N GLU A 545 -20.11 3.41 15.42
CA GLU A 545 -21.56 3.36 15.23
C GLU A 545 -21.93 2.72 13.90
N LYS A 546 -21.15 2.97 12.84
CA LYS A 546 -21.36 2.33 11.53
C LYS A 546 -21.12 0.83 11.63
N ILE A 547 -19.98 0.41 12.22
CA ILE A 547 -19.70 -1.01 12.44
C ILE A 547 -20.84 -1.65 13.23
N LEU A 548 -21.29 -1.02 14.34
CA LEU A 548 -22.39 -1.51 15.13
C LEU A 548 -23.70 -1.62 14.35
N SER A 549 -23.97 -0.68 13.45
CA SER A 549 -25.16 -0.71 12.58
C SER A 549 -25.16 -1.93 11.67
N TYR A 550 -24.03 -2.19 11.01
CA TYR A 550 -23.89 -3.38 10.15
C TYR A 550 -23.94 -4.69 10.97
N VAL A 551 -23.34 -4.71 12.18
CA VAL A 551 -23.49 -5.87 13.09
C VAL A 551 -24.97 -6.13 13.37
N LYS A 552 -25.77 -5.11 13.69
CA LYS A 552 -27.22 -5.24 13.91
C LYS A 552 -28.00 -5.77 12.70
N ASP A 553 -27.56 -5.41 11.51
CA ASP A 553 -28.22 -5.79 10.27
C ASP A 553 -27.99 -7.25 9.87
N TYR A 554 -26.83 -7.81 10.21
CA TYR A 554 -26.40 -9.13 9.78
C TYR A 554 -26.33 -10.16 10.92
N TYR A 555 -26.15 -9.73 12.18
CA TYR A 555 -25.90 -10.58 13.34
C TYR A 555 -26.69 -10.11 14.56
N ARG A 556 -26.72 -10.93 15.59
CA ARG A 556 -27.12 -10.49 16.94
C ARG A 556 -25.95 -9.75 17.57
N ILE A 557 -26.24 -8.70 18.35
CA ILE A 557 -25.19 -7.95 19.06
C ILE A 557 -24.67 -8.85 20.18
N PRO A 558 -23.40 -9.19 20.20
CA PRO A 558 -22.84 -10.00 21.27
C PRO A 558 -22.63 -9.15 22.54
N GLU A 559 -22.69 -9.79 23.69
CA GLU A 559 -22.34 -9.17 24.98
C GLU A 559 -20.82 -9.05 25.18
N ASP A 560 -20.07 -10.01 24.65
CA ASP A 560 -18.60 -10.06 24.73
C ASP A 560 -17.98 -9.18 23.65
N PHE A 561 -17.09 -8.26 24.05
CA PHE A 561 -16.41 -7.35 23.13
C PHE A 561 -15.53 -8.09 22.13
N SER A 562 -14.88 -9.20 22.51
CA SER A 562 -14.05 -9.99 21.60
C SER A 562 -14.89 -10.65 20.49
N HIS A 563 -16.13 -11.01 20.78
CA HIS A 563 -17.09 -11.48 19.78
C HIS A 563 -17.51 -10.35 18.83
N PHE A 564 -17.66 -9.12 19.34
CA PHE A 564 -17.92 -7.96 18.50
C PHE A 564 -16.75 -7.67 17.55
N VAL A 565 -15.52 -7.75 18.05
CA VAL A 565 -14.30 -7.62 17.23
C VAL A 565 -14.28 -8.66 16.10
N TYR A 566 -14.54 -9.94 16.41
CA TYR A 566 -14.65 -11.00 15.42
C TYR A 566 -15.71 -10.69 14.36
N LEU A 567 -16.92 -10.26 14.77
CA LEU A 567 -17.99 -9.92 13.83
C LEU A 567 -17.63 -8.73 12.95
N SER A 568 -16.95 -7.71 13.49
CA SER A 568 -16.48 -6.58 12.69
C SER A 568 -15.53 -7.01 11.56
N GLN A 569 -14.64 -7.94 11.84
CA GLN A 569 -13.66 -8.43 10.86
C GLN A 569 -14.32 -9.25 9.74
N ILE A 570 -15.24 -10.13 10.06
CA ILE A 570 -15.95 -10.89 9.02
C ILE A 570 -16.86 -10.00 8.18
N LEU A 571 -17.48 -8.97 8.75
CA LEU A 571 -18.27 -7.98 7.98
C LEU A 571 -17.40 -7.19 7.01
N GLN A 572 -16.21 -6.73 7.45
CA GLN A 572 -15.23 -6.11 6.58
C GLN A 572 -14.88 -7.02 5.40
N ALA A 573 -14.54 -8.27 5.71
CA ALA A 573 -14.15 -9.25 4.71
C ALA A 573 -15.28 -9.56 3.72
N ASP A 574 -16.50 -9.72 4.21
CA ASP A 574 -17.66 -10.01 3.37
C ASP A 574 -18.04 -8.80 2.49
N ALA A 575 -17.98 -7.56 3.02
CA ALA A 575 -18.24 -6.36 2.25
C ALA A 575 -17.29 -6.22 1.05
N ILE A 576 -15.98 -6.35 1.29
CA ILE A 576 -14.97 -6.22 0.23
C ILE A 576 -15.04 -7.40 -0.76
N ARG A 577 -15.21 -8.63 -0.25
CA ARG A 577 -15.41 -9.81 -1.09
C ARG A 577 -16.59 -9.63 -2.05
N TYR A 578 -17.68 -9.07 -1.58
CA TYR A 578 -18.89 -8.86 -2.37
C TYR A 578 -18.61 -7.98 -3.60
N GLY A 579 -17.85 -6.87 -3.39
CA GLY A 579 -17.42 -5.98 -4.45
C GLY A 579 -16.43 -6.65 -5.41
N VAL A 580 -15.34 -7.24 -4.88
CA VAL A 580 -14.28 -7.84 -5.72
C VAL A 580 -14.79 -8.98 -6.57
N GLU A 581 -15.60 -9.89 -6.00
CA GLU A 581 -16.20 -10.99 -6.79
C GLU A 581 -17.09 -10.46 -7.92
N HIS A 582 -17.85 -9.37 -7.67
CA HIS A 582 -18.64 -8.73 -8.71
C HIS A 582 -17.74 -8.12 -9.79
N PHE A 583 -16.73 -7.36 -9.45
CA PHE A 583 -15.82 -6.72 -10.41
C PHE A 583 -15.07 -7.74 -11.26
N ARG A 584 -14.61 -8.85 -10.67
CA ARG A 584 -13.91 -9.93 -11.38
C ARG A 584 -14.83 -10.69 -12.34
N ARG A 585 -16.11 -10.90 -12.00
CA ARG A 585 -17.09 -11.48 -12.92
C ARG A 585 -17.25 -10.67 -14.21
N PHE A 586 -17.17 -9.36 -14.08
CA PHE A 586 -17.26 -8.43 -15.21
C PHE A 586 -15.88 -8.00 -15.75
N ARG A 587 -14.92 -8.90 -15.64
CA ARG A 587 -13.62 -8.74 -16.29
C ARG A 587 -13.78 -8.35 -17.76
N GLY A 588 -12.97 -7.41 -18.25
CA GLY A 588 -13.10 -6.76 -19.56
C GLY A 588 -13.85 -5.42 -19.48
N ARG A 589 -14.93 -5.34 -18.67
CA ARG A 589 -15.53 -4.05 -18.32
C ARG A 589 -14.81 -3.43 -17.12
N CYS A 590 -14.74 -4.13 -15.99
CA CYS A 590 -13.92 -3.72 -14.84
C CYS A 590 -12.57 -4.44 -14.91
N MET A 591 -11.48 -3.69 -14.75
CA MET A 591 -10.12 -4.22 -14.87
C MET A 591 -9.23 -3.91 -13.67
N GLY A 592 -9.81 -3.55 -12.53
CA GLY A 592 -9.06 -3.39 -11.29
C GLY A 592 -9.94 -3.21 -10.06
N ALA A 593 -9.46 -3.75 -8.95
CA ALA A 593 -10.02 -3.58 -7.62
C ALA A 593 -8.89 -3.39 -6.62
N LEU A 594 -8.68 -2.14 -6.17
CA LEU A 594 -7.75 -1.80 -5.12
C LEU A 594 -8.58 -1.32 -3.93
N TYR A 595 -8.59 -2.08 -2.85
CA TYR A 595 -9.38 -1.68 -1.70
C TYR A 595 -8.59 -0.78 -0.74
N TRP A 596 -9.25 0.15 -0.13
CA TRP A 596 -8.78 0.96 0.97
C TRP A 596 -8.99 0.17 2.28
N GLN A 597 -7.94 -0.23 3.02
CA GLN A 597 -6.51 -0.03 2.76
C GLN A 597 -5.71 -1.29 3.13
N LEU A 598 -4.44 -1.36 2.74
CA LEU A 598 -3.57 -2.51 3.00
C LEU A 598 -3.20 -2.62 4.48
N ASN A 599 -2.60 -1.55 5.04
CA ASN A 599 -1.89 -1.56 6.32
C ASN A 599 -2.25 -0.38 7.20
N ASP A 600 -1.83 -0.42 8.47
CA ASP A 600 -1.92 0.66 9.44
C ASP A 600 -0.55 1.29 9.72
N CYS A 601 -0.57 2.58 10.14
CA CYS A 601 0.62 3.32 10.59
C CYS A 601 0.75 3.42 12.12
N TRP A 602 -0.25 2.96 12.85
CA TRP A 602 -0.34 2.85 14.30
C TRP A 602 -1.45 1.88 14.68
N PRO A 603 -1.51 1.35 15.92
CA PRO A 603 -2.59 0.44 16.33
C PRO A 603 -3.95 1.18 16.40
N THR A 604 -4.90 0.82 15.55
CA THR A 604 -6.15 1.57 15.38
C THR A 604 -7.29 0.70 14.87
N VAL A 605 -8.51 1.22 14.89
CA VAL A 605 -9.67 0.72 14.15
C VAL A 605 -9.66 1.38 12.78
N SER A 606 -9.66 0.59 11.70
CA SER A 606 -9.46 1.13 10.35
C SER A 606 -9.94 0.18 9.26
N TRP A 607 -9.76 0.59 8.02
CA TRP A 607 -10.01 -0.21 6.80
C TRP A 607 -8.91 -1.22 6.50
N SER A 608 -7.80 -1.23 7.24
CA SER A 608 -6.66 -2.08 6.94
C SER A 608 -7.02 -3.57 6.89
N SER A 609 -6.34 -4.31 6.02
CA SER A 609 -6.41 -5.78 5.99
C SER A 609 -5.27 -6.42 6.80
N VAL A 610 -4.17 -5.68 6.99
CA VAL A 610 -3.04 -6.06 7.84
C VAL A 610 -2.88 -4.97 8.89
N ASP A 611 -2.91 -5.35 10.18
CA ASP A 611 -2.80 -4.38 11.26
C ASP A 611 -1.36 -3.86 11.44
N TYR A 612 -1.18 -2.86 12.31
CA TYR A 612 0.09 -2.20 12.56
C TYR A 612 1.25 -3.18 12.89
N TYR A 613 0.97 -4.30 13.55
CA TYR A 613 1.98 -5.31 13.90
C TYR A 613 2.19 -6.37 12.80
N GLY A 614 1.55 -6.20 11.64
CA GLY A 614 1.66 -7.12 10.52
C GLY A 614 0.81 -8.39 10.70
N ARG A 615 -0.23 -8.36 11.55
CA ARG A 615 -1.20 -9.45 11.73
C ARG A 615 -2.29 -9.32 10.68
N TRP A 616 -2.63 -10.42 10.06
CA TRP A 616 -3.71 -10.46 9.08
C TRP A 616 -5.07 -10.40 9.78
N LYS A 617 -5.93 -9.49 9.34
CA LYS A 617 -7.36 -9.47 9.66
C LYS A 617 -8.10 -10.45 8.75
N ALA A 618 -9.36 -10.72 9.05
CA ALA A 618 -10.21 -11.61 8.22
C ALA A 618 -10.19 -11.21 6.73
N LEU A 619 -10.16 -9.91 6.43
CA LEU A 619 -10.10 -9.39 5.08
C LEU A 619 -8.88 -9.91 4.31
N HIS A 620 -7.70 -9.96 4.91
CA HIS A 620 -6.48 -10.38 4.20
C HIS A 620 -6.49 -11.89 3.88
N TYR A 621 -7.01 -12.72 4.79
CA TYR A 621 -7.23 -14.15 4.51
C TYR A 621 -8.26 -14.37 3.39
N LYS A 622 -9.37 -13.62 3.41
CA LYS A 622 -10.38 -13.71 2.33
C LYS A 622 -9.87 -13.11 1.02
N ALA A 623 -8.97 -12.10 1.06
CA ALA A 623 -8.32 -11.54 -0.13
C ALA A 623 -7.54 -12.62 -0.90
N ARG A 624 -6.82 -13.49 -0.22
CA ARG A 624 -6.16 -14.66 -0.83
C ARG A 624 -7.14 -15.48 -1.68
N ASN A 625 -8.39 -15.60 -1.24
CA ASN A 625 -9.41 -16.39 -1.93
C ASN A 625 -10.04 -15.60 -3.09
N PHE A 626 -10.52 -14.37 -2.86
CA PHE A 626 -11.17 -13.60 -3.92
C PHE A 626 -10.18 -13.00 -4.94
N PHE A 627 -8.87 -12.99 -4.66
CA PHE A 627 -7.79 -12.70 -5.61
C PHE A 627 -7.09 -13.96 -6.14
N ALA A 628 -7.65 -15.15 -5.90
CA ALA A 628 -7.11 -16.39 -6.47
C ALA A 628 -6.97 -16.26 -8.00
N PRO A 629 -5.87 -16.77 -8.60
CA PRO A 629 -5.66 -16.71 -10.05
C PRO A 629 -6.82 -17.30 -10.86
N VAL A 630 -7.43 -18.38 -10.36
CA VAL A 630 -8.70 -18.90 -10.85
C VAL A 630 -9.71 -18.83 -9.70
N LEU A 631 -10.64 -17.90 -9.80
CA LEU A 631 -11.68 -17.67 -8.79
C LEU A 631 -12.95 -18.40 -9.18
N ILE A 632 -13.52 -19.14 -8.22
CA ILE A 632 -14.92 -19.60 -8.26
C ILE A 632 -15.77 -18.72 -7.33
N SER A 633 -16.88 -18.19 -7.80
CA SER A 633 -17.83 -17.39 -7.00
C SER A 633 -19.28 -17.70 -7.37
N LEU A 634 -20.20 -17.47 -6.42
CA LEU A 634 -21.64 -17.66 -6.62
C LEU A 634 -22.34 -16.29 -6.68
N HIS A 635 -23.22 -16.13 -7.65
CA HIS A 635 -24.06 -14.94 -7.77
C HIS A 635 -25.45 -15.24 -8.29
N GLU A 636 -26.29 -14.22 -8.29
CA GLU A 636 -27.64 -14.25 -8.83
C GLU A 636 -27.76 -13.20 -9.94
N SER A 637 -28.33 -13.58 -11.06
CA SER A 637 -28.61 -12.69 -12.18
C SER A 637 -29.91 -13.13 -12.85
N GLU A 638 -30.78 -12.18 -13.16
CA GLU A 638 -32.08 -12.44 -13.88
C GLU A 638 -32.95 -13.54 -13.25
N GLY A 639 -32.83 -13.71 -11.92
CA GLY A 639 -33.58 -14.73 -11.17
C GLY A 639 -32.95 -16.13 -11.20
N GLU A 640 -31.81 -16.29 -11.83
CA GLU A 640 -31.02 -17.52 -11.84
C GLU A 640 -29.85 -17.45 -10.84
N ARG A 641 -29.46 -18.58 -10.27
CA ARG A 641 -28.23 -18.75 -9.50
C ARG A 641 -27.14 -19.31 -10.40
N LEU A 642 -25.97 -18.69 -10.34
CA LEU A 642 -24.87 -18.97 -11.23
C LEU A 642 -23.58 -19.21 -10.45
N VAL A 643 -22.75 -20.07 -10.98
CA VAL A 643 -21.34 -20.20 -10.64
C VAL A 643 -20.56 -19.41 -11.66
N ASN A 644 -19.74 -18.47 -11.21
CA ASN A 644 -18.78 -17.79 -12.06
C ASN A 644 -17.38 -18.35 -11.86
N LEU A 645 -16.64 -18.49 -12.94
CA LEU A 645 -15.22 -18.81 -12.98
C LEU A 645 -14.49 -17.66 -13.66
N SER A 646 -13.63 -17.00 -12.92
CA SER A 646 -12.77 -15.92 -13.44
C SER A 646 -11.32 -16.41 -13.46
N ASN A 647 -10.73 -16.50 -14.64
CA ASN A 647 -9.34 -16.93 -14.86
C ASN A 647 -8.46 -15.73 -15.17
N GLU A 648 -7.56 -15.39 -14.27
CA GLU A 648 -6.57 -14.30 -14.43
C GLU A 648 -5.16 -14.85 -14.68
N THR A 649 -5.06 -15.99 -15.37
CA THR A 649 -3.79 -16.56 -15.80
C THR A 649 -3.63 -16.48 -17.32
N LEU A 650 -2.38 -16.60 -17.81
CA LEU A 650 -2.04 -16.63 -19.25
C LEU A 650 -2.28 -18.01 -19.88
N ARG A 651 -3.02 -18.90 -19.23
CA ARG A 651 -3.33 -20.24 -19.73
C ARG A 651 -4.81 -20.53 -19.57
N PRO A 652 -5.43 -21.21 -20.52
CA PRO A 652 -6.78 -21.74 -20.32
C PRO A 652 -6.83 -22.65 -19.08
N PHE A 653 -7.92 -22.55 -18.35
CA PHE A 653 -8.21 -23.42 -17.21
C PHE A 653 -9.24 -24.47 -17.61
N ALA A 654 -8.99 -25.71 -17.26
CA ALA A 654 -9.98 -26.77 -17.31
C ALA A 654 -10.00 -27.49 -15.95
N GLY A 655 -11.21 -27.83 -15.48
CA GLY A 655 -11.40 -28.44 -14.18
C GLY A 655 -12.84 -28.89 -13.97
N LYS A 656 -13.15 -29.25 -12.74
CA LYS A 656 -14.46 -29.75 -12.32
C LYS A 656 -15.04 -28.84 -11.23
N VAL A 657 -16.27 -28.43 -11.42
CA VAL A 657 -17.07 -27.74 -10.40
C VAL A 657 -18.04 -28.74 -9.79
N ARG A 658 -18.11 -28.79 -8.47
CA ARG A 658 -19.12 -29.50 -7.72
C ARG A 658 -19.86 -28.52 -6.81
N VAL A 659 -21.19 -28.53 -6.87
CA VAL A 659 -22.06 -27.76 -5.97
C VAL A 659 -23.03 -28.72 -5.27
N SER A 660 -23.11 -28.61 -3.96
CA SER A 660 -23.95 -29.46 -3.11
C SER A 660 -24.87 -28.61 -2.25
N VAL A 661 -26.16 -28.94 -2.21
CA VAL A 661 -27.04 -28.47 -1.12
C VAL A 661 -26.82 -29.37 0.07
N ARG A 662 -26.43 -28.77 1.21
CA ARG A 662 -26.18 -29.50 2.47
C ARG A 662 -27.07 -28.97 3.59
N ASN A 663 -27.38 -29.82 4.55
CA ASN A 663 -28.01 -29.45 5.83
C ASN A 663 -26.91 -29.07 6.89
N ASN A 664 -27.33 -28.63 8.07
CA ASN A 664 -26.42 -28.30 9.17
C ASN A 664 -25.51 -29.45 9.62
N ARG A 665 -25.87 -30.71 9.36
CA ARG A 665 -25.01 -31.88 9.62
C ARG A 665 -24.01 -32.15 8.51
N MET A 666 -23.92 -31.23 7.56
CA MET A 666 -23.08 -31.32 6.36
C MET A 666 -23.42 -32.52 5.46
N GLU A 667 -24.60 -33.17 5.66
CA GLU A 667 -25.09 -34.25 4.81
C GLU A 667 -25.51 -33.65 3.46
N PRO A 668 -25.02 -34.20 2.33
CA PRO A 668 -25.45 -33.73 1.00
C PRO A 668 -26.88 -34.18 0.73
N LEU A 669 -27.77 -33.22 0.49
CA LEU A 669 -29.16 -33.46 0.08
C LEU A 669 -29.28 -33.61 -1.43
N ALA A 670 -28.48 -32.87 -2.17
CA ALA A 670 -28.31 -32.98 -3.63
C ALA A 670 -26.88 -32.57 -4.01
N VAL A 671 -26.35 -33.17 -5.04
CA VAL A 671 -25.04 -32.87 -5.60
C VAL A 671 -25.17 -32.67 -7.10
N TRP A 672 -24.54 -31.62 -7.61
CA TRP A 672 -24.39 -31.37 -9.04
C TRP A 672 -22.91 -31.18 -9.35
N GLU A 673 -22.48 -31.80 -10.44
CA GLU A 673 -21.09 -31.69 -10.90
C GLU A 673 -21.07 -31.39 -12.39
N THR A 674 -20.11 -30.60 -12.81
CA THR A 674 -19.90 -30.33 -14.23
C THR A 674 -18.42 -30.09 -14.52
N GLU A 675 -17.96 -30.50 -15.68
CA GLU A 675 -16.67 -30.08 -16.24
C GLU A 675 -16.79 -28.66 -16.75
N VAL A 676 -15.74 -27.88 -16.50
CA VAL A 676 -15.66 -26.46 -16.87
C VAL A 676 -14.37 -26.16 -17.60
N SER A 677 -14.43 -25.24 -18.56
CA SER A 677 -13.25 -24.75 -19.28
C SER A 677 -13.40 -23.25 -19.47
N VAL A 678 -12.41 -22.48 -19.00
CA VAL A 678 -12.38 -21.02 -19.08
C VAL A 678 -11.09 -20.60 -19.79
N GLY A 679 -11.22 -19.72 -20.79
CA GLY A 679 -10.07 -19.20 -21.55
C GLY A 679 -9.05 -18.46 -20.65
N GLU A 680 -7.87 -18.19 -21.21
CA GLU A 680 -6.92 -17.29 -20.58
C GLU A 680 -7.53 -15.90 -20.39
N LEU A 681 -7.25 -15.24 -19.26
CA LEU A 681 -7.67 -13.86 -18.99
C LEU A 681 -9.18 -13.64 -19.32
N SER A 682 -10.05 -14.52 -18.83
CA SER A 682 -11.47 -14.48 -19.14
C SER A 682 -12.36 -14.88 -17.95
N SER A 683 -13.65 -14.62 -18.07
CA SER A 683 -14.67 -14.96 -17.07
C SER A 683 -15.84 -15.67 -17.76
N GLN A 684 -16.44 -16.66 -17.08
CA GLN A 684 -17.55 -17.45 -17.60
C GLN A 684 -18.52 -17.83 -16.48
N ASP A 685 -19.82 -17.71 -16.78
CA ASP A 685 -20.91 -18.17 -15.93
C ASP A 685 -21.42 -19.56 -16.33
N VAL A 686 -21.83 -20.31 -15.31
CA VAL A 686 -22.50 -21.61 -15.47
C VAL A 686 -23.75 -21.62 -14.59
N THR A 687 -24.91 -21.80 -15.18
CA THR A 687 -26.21 -21.80 -14.47
C THR A 687 -26.36 -23.04 -13.58
N LEU A 688 -26.75 -22.87 -12.34
CA LEU A 688 -27.08 -23.96 -11.42
C LEU A 688 -28.43 -24.59 -11.82
N PRO A 689 -28.58 -25.92 -11.69
CA PRO A 689 -29.86 -26.57 -11.94
C PRO A 689 -30.98 -26.03 -11.05
N SER A 690 -32.15 -25.75 -11.67
CA SER A 690 -33.30 -25.22 -10.93
C SER A 690 -33.77 -26.15 -9.80
N ALA A 691 -33.65 -27.46 -9.95
CA ALA A 691 -33.97 -28.46 -8.93
C ALA A 691 -33.05 -28.34 -7.69
N LEU A 692 -31.77 -28.03 -7.91
CA LEU A 692 -30.82 -27.76 -6.81
C LEU A 692 -31.19 -26.48 -6.05
N CYS A 693 -31.53 -25.42 -6.78
CA CYS A 693 -31.94 -24.14 -6.22
C CYS A 693 -33.28 -24.27 -5.46
N ALA A 694 -34.27 -24.97 -6.02
CA ALA A 694 -35.53 -25.20 -5.34
C ALA A 694 -35.36 -25.97 -4.02
N LEU A 695 -34.47 -26.97 -4.00
CA LEU A 695 -34.18 -27.71 -2.76
C LEU A 695 -33.56 -26.80 -1.69
N LEU A 696 -32.70 -25.87 -2.06
CA LEU A 696 -32.17 -24.89 -1.11
C LEU A 696 -33.29 -23.99 -0.56
N ASP A 697 -34.20 -23.52 -1.43
CA ASP A 697 -35.26 -22.57 -1.09
C ASP A 697 -36.38 -23.18 -0.24
N GLU A 698 -36.46 -24.51 -0.12
CA GLU A 698 -37.41 -25.18 0.82
C GLU A 698 -37.07 -24.90 2.29
N ALA A 699 -35.78 -24.71 2.63
CA ALA A 699 -35.32 -24.38 3.99
C ALA A 699 -34.04 -23.56 4.01
N PRO A 700 -34.08 -22.32 3.51
CA PRO A 700 -32.85 -21.48 3.32
C PRO A 700 -32.18 -21.11 4.63
N GLY A 701 -32.88 -21.16 5.78
CA GLY A 701 -32.33 -20.94 7.12
C GLY A 701 -31.67 -22.17 7.76
N GLU A 702 -31.70 -23.34 7.11
CA GLU A 702 -31.16 -24.61 7.62
C GLU A 702 -30.30 -25.35 6.61
N ARG A 703 -30.17 -24.80 5.39
CA ARG A 703 -29.41 -25.37 4.26
C ARG A 703 -28.41 -24.36 3.72
N PHE A 704 -27.28 -24.85 3.25
CA PHE A 704 -26.28 -24.02 2.57
C PHE A 704 -25.81 -24.68 1.29
N LEU A 705 -25.24 -23.89 0.37
CA LEU A 705 -24.51 -24.40 -0.79
C LEU A 705 -23.04 -24.54 -0.45
N GLU A 706 -22.50 -25.76 -0.54
CA GLU A 706 -21.08 -25.97 -0.69
C GLU A 706 -20.71 -25.92 -2.16
N TYR A 707 -19.64 -25.20 -2.51
CA TYR A 707 -19.06 -25.20 -3.84
C TYR A 707 -17.57 -25.49 -3.79
N VAL A 708 -17.13 -26.28 -4.77
CA VAL A 708 -15.78 -26.83 -4.84
C VAL A 708 -15.28 -26.71 -6.27
N LEU A 709 -14.02 -26.28 -6.41
CA LEU A 709 -13.28 -26.30 -7.66
C LEU A 709 -12.11 -27.28 -7.56
N GLU A 710 -12.03 -28.21 -8.50
CA GLU A 710 -10.98 -29.22 -8.57
C GLU A 710 -10.32 -29.22 -9.94
N ARG A 711 -9.03 -29.55 -10.00
CA ARG A 711 -8.29 -29.82 -11.23
C ARG A 711 -7.40 -31.04 -11.03
N ASP A 712 -7.54 -32.03 -11.90
CA ASP A 712 -6.75 -33.26 -11.87
C ASP A 712 -6.78 -34.01 -10.52
N GLY A 713 -7.91 -33.87 -9.77
CA GLY A 713 -8.08 -34.43 -8.43
C GLY A 713 -7.52 -33.58 -7.31
N GLU A 714 -6.90 -32.45 -7.60
CA GLU A 714 -6.44 -31.46 -6.63
C GLU A 714 -7.56 -30.46 -6.29
N LEU A 715 -7.80 -30.24 -4.99
CA LEU A 715 -8.74 -29.26 -4.48
C LEU A 715 -8.12 -27.84 -4.61
N LEU A 716 -8.72 -27.00 -5.43
CA LEU A 716 -8.27 -25.60 -5.61
C LEU A 716 -9.05 -24.61 -4.75
N ALA A 717 -10.35 -24.84 -4.56
CA ALA A 717 -11.19 -23.99 -3.72
C ALA A 717 -12.36 -24.77 -3.14
N ARG A 718 -12.76 -24.42 -1.91
CA ARG A 718 -13.96 -24.90 -1.24
C ARG A 718 -14.48 -23.83 -0.32
N ASP A 719 -15.78 -23.56 -0.36
CA ASP A 719 -16.42 -22.62 0.56
C ASP A 719 -17.91 -22.92 0.70
N GLY A 720 -18.57 -22.30 1.69
CA GLY A 720 -19.98 -22.41 1.98
C GLY A 720 -20.75 -21.10 1.79
N LYS A 721 -21.92 -21.15 1.18
CA LYS A 721 -22.78 -19.96 1.03
C LYS A 721 -24.16 -20.21 1.60
N ILE A 722 -24.58 -19.38 2.55
CA ILE A 722 -25.96 -19.25 3.02
C ILE A 722 -26.69 -18.20 2.18
N TYR A 723 -27.99 -18.33 2.02
CA TYR A 723 -28.84 -17.42 1.21
C TYR A 723 -29.85 -16.63 2.07
N VAL A 724 -29.61 -16.62 3.36
CA VAL A 724 -30.28 -15.72 4.33
C VAL A 724 -29.22 -14.94 5.09
N LYS A 725 -29.62 -13.89 5.78
CA LYS A 725 -28.69 -13.21 6.70
C LYS A 725 -28.21 -14.18 7.77
N PRO A 726 -26.96 -14.07 8.24
CA PRO A 726 -26.47 -14.98 9.27
C PRO A 726 -27.34 -15.03 10.55
N CYS A 727 -27.98 -13.91 10.94
CA CYS A 727 -28.93 -13.89 12.07
C CYS A 727 -30.21 -14.72 11.85
N ASP A 728 -30.58 -14.97 10.59
CA ASP A 728 -31.74 -15.75 10.20
C ASP A 728 -31.41 -17.22 9.91
N TYR A 729 -30.12 -17.57 9.90
CA TYR A 729 -29.65 -18.94 9.71
C TYR A 729 -29.55 -19.67 11.06
N ARG A 730 -30.10 -20.89 11.13
CA ARG A 730 -30.09 -21.73 12.33
C ARG A 730 -28.77 -22.52 12.43
N PHE A 731 -27.71 -21.86 12.92
CA PHE A 731 -26.48 -22.59 13.23
C PHE A 731 -26.70 -23.58 14.39
N GLU A 732 -26.13 -24.78 14.29
CA GLU A 732 -26.05 -25.78 15.35
C GLU A 732 -24.60 -25.82 15.89
N ASP A 733 -24.43 -26.29 17.15
CA ASP A 733 -23.10 -26.43 17.75
C ASP A 733 -22.18 -27.28 16.85
N PRO A 734 -21.13 -26.71 16.26
CA PRO A 734 -20.27 -27.46 15.37
C PRO A 734 -19.37 -28.47 16.08
N ALA A 735 -19.30 -28.42 17.43
CA ALA A 735 -18.47 -29.30 18.27
C ALA A 735 -17.05 -29.45 17.71
N ILE A 736 -16.39 -28.34 17.44
CA ILE A 736 -15.05 -28.34 16.80
C ILE A 736 -14.02 -28.93 17.75
N SER A 737 -13.31 -29.97 17.29
CA SER A 737 -12.12 -30.50 17.95
C SER A 737 -10.88 -30.21 17.12
N ALA A 738 -9.74 -29.94 17.80
CA ALA A 738 -8.50 -29.58 17.17
C ALA A 738 -7.32 -30.39 17.73
N SER A 739 -6.36 -30.72 16.89
CA SER A 739 -5.10 -31.35 17.28
C SER A 739 -3.94 -30.89 16.41
N VAL A 740 -2.79 -30.66 17.01
CA VAL A 740 -1.55 -30.34 16.28
C VAL A 740 -0.91 -31.64 15.79
N ARG A 741 -0.55 -31.70 14.52
CA ARG A 741 0.17 -32.79 13.88
C ARG A 741 1.47 -32.28 13.27
N GLU A 742 2.54 -32.99 13.47
CA GLU A 742 3.83 -32.75 12.80
C GLU A 742 4.01 -33.75 11.66
N GLU A 743 4.32 -33.27 10.47
CA GLU A 743 4.58 -34.10 9.29
C GLU A 743 5.72 -33.49 8.47
N ASN A 744 6.80 -34.27 8.25
CA ASN A 744 7.98 -33.80 7.48
C ASN A 744 8.59 -32.47 7.99
N GLY A 745 8.53 -32.23 9.32
CA GLY A 745 9.04 -30.99 9.93
C GLY A 745 8.09 -29.78 9.82
N ALA A 746 6.94 -29.92 9.19
CA ALA A 746 5.87 -28.91 9.16
C ALA A 746 4.79 -29.23 10.21
N PHE A 747 4.16 -28.21 10.76
CA PHE A 747 3.10 -28.35 11.75
C PHE A 747 1.76 -28.02 11.12
N TYR A 748 0.78 -28.84 11.40
CA TYR A 748 -0.59 -28.70 10.94
C TYR A 748 -1.55 -28.71 12.13
N LEU A 749 -2.56 -27.83 12.10
CA LEU A 749 -3.71 -27.90 12.98
C LEU A 749 -4.82 -28.63 12.23
N ASP A 750 -5.09 -29.89 12.66
CA ASP A 750 -6.19 -30.69 12.12
C ASP A 750 -7.46 -30.38 12.94
N LEU A 751 -8.48 -29.85 12.25
CA LEU A 751 -9.77 -29.49 12.80
C LEU A 751 -10.84 -30.48 12.33
N ARG A 752 -11.76 -30.85 13.24
CA ARG A 752 -12.94 -31.65 12.91
C ARG A 752 -14.19 -31.01 13.50
N ALA A 753 -15.23 -30.90 12.70
CA ALA A 753 -16.54 -30.40 13.09
C ALA A 753 -17.62 -31.44 12.82
N GLU A 754 -18.61 -31.54 13.70
CA GLU A 754 -19.77 -32.44 13.52
C GLU A 754 -20.94 -31.75 12.78
N ARG A 755 -20.89 -30.41 12.70
CA ARG A 755 -21.88 -29.55 12.05
C ARG A 755 -21.19 -28.48 11.24
N TYR A 756 -21.92 -27.86 10.35
CA TYR A 756 -21.45 -26.72 9.54
C TYR A 756 -20.93 -25.63 10.47
N ALA A 757 -19.67 -25.24 10.27
CA ALA A 757 -19.03 -24.14 10.99
C ALA A 757 -18.66 -23.04 10.00
N LYS A 758 -19.23 -21.86 10.19
CA LYS A 758 -18.99 -20.70 9.32
C LYS A 758 -17.96 -19.75 9.92
N ASN A 759 -17.02 -19.27 9.08
CA ASN A 759 -16.00 -18.30 9.41
C ASN A 759 -15.20 -18.69 10.68
N VAL A 760 -14.64 -19.91 10.70
CA VAL A 760 -13.85 -20.41 11.81
C VAL A 760 -12.59 -19.58 11.98
N MET A 761 -12.45 -18.88 13.12
CA MET A 761 -11.29 -18.09 13.50
C MET A 761 -10.39 -18.89 14.44
N LEU A 762 -9.09 -18.82 14.18
CA LEU A 762 -8.02 -19.35 15.01
C LEU A 762 -7.24 -18.18 15.59
N GLU A 763 -7.15 -18.09 16.92
CA GLU A 763 -6.45 -17.01 17.60
C GLU A 763 -5.58 -17.53 18.75
N TRP A 764 -4.29 -17.25 18.71
CA TRP A 764 -3.35 -17.55 19.82
C TRP A 764 -3.22 -16.31 20.70
N GLU A 765 -3.44 -16.46 21.99
CA GLU A 765 -3.40 -15.33 22.92
C GLU A 765 -1.97 -14.83 23.17
N ASN A 766 -1.04 -15.75 23.40
CA ASN A 766 0.34 -15.44 23.79
C ASN A 766 1.35 -15.83 22.70
N ALA A 767 1.18 -16.98 22.06
CA ALA A 767 2.12 -17.50 21.09
C ALA A 767 2.06 -16.71 19.76
N ASP A 768 3.22 -16.52 19.12
CA ASP A 768 3.32 -15.95 17.77
C ASP A 768 3.27 -17.08 16.73
N VAL A 769 2.06 -17.51 16.41
CA VAL A 769 1.76 -18.51 15.39
C VAL A 769 0.93 -17.86 14.28
N GLU A 770 1.35 -18.02 13.05
CA GLU A 770 0.64 -17.55 11.87
C GLU A 770 0.06 -18.77 11.12
N PRO A 771 -1.28 -18.97 11.10
CA PRO A 771 -1.88 -20.00 10.27
C PRO A 771 -1.83 -19.59 8.81
N ASP A 772 -1.67 -20.56 7.90
CA ASP A 772 -1.70 -20.28 6.46
C ASP A 772 -3.12 -19.93 5.96
N ASP A 773 -4.16 -20.36 6.68
CA ASP A 773 -5.55 -19.97 6.46
C ASP A 773 -6.31 -19.70 7.76
N ASN A 774 -7.30 -18.83 7.70
CA ASN A 774 -8.13 -18.45 8.86
C ASN A 774 -9.49 -17.91 8.38
N PHE A 775 -10.48 -17.83 9.27
CA PHE A 775 -11.84 -17.39 8.95
C PHE A 775 -12.51 -18.19 7.83
N PHE A 776 -12.20 -19.47 7.71
CA PHE A 776 -12.73 -20.40 6.70
C PHE A 776 -13.99 -21.10 7.18
N ASP A 777 -14.73 -21.68 6.23
CA ASP A 777 -15.88 -22.52 6.53
C ASP A 777 -15.48 -24.00 6.63
N ILE A 778 -16.02 -24.75 7.57
CA ILE A 778 -15.92 -26.23 7.60
C ILE A 778 -17.24 -26.80 7.07
N THR A 779 -17.22 -27.30 5.85
CA THR A 779 -18.39 -27.73 5.07
C THR A 779 -18.52 -29.24 4.92
N ASP A 780 -17.43 -30.01 5.17
CA ASP A 780 -17.35 -31.47 5.00
C ASP A 780 -16.78 -32.20 6.23
N GLY A 781 -16.73 -31.52 7.37
CA GLY A 781 -16.35 -32.08 8.68
C GLY A 781 -14.87 -32.00 9.03
N LYS A 782 -13.97 -31.57 8.15
CA LYS A 782 -12.53 -31.47 8.45
C LYS A 782 -11.80 -30.40 7.65
N VAL A 783 -10.82 -29.77 8.28
CA VAL A 783 -9.85 -28.86 7.66
C VAL A 783 -8.49 -29.08 8.30
N SER A 784 -7.43 -28.97 7.54
CA SER A 784 -6.05 -29.00 8.03
C SER A 784 -5.38 -27.68 7.64
N VAL A 785 -4.84 -26.94 8.61
CA VAL A 785 -4.23 -25.62 8.46
C VAL A 785 -2.74 -25.74 8.77
N LEU A 786 -1.89 -25.27 7.86
CA LEU A 786 -0.44 -25.20 8.09
C LEU A 786 -0.13 -24.09 9.08
N LEU A 787 0.70 -24.37 10.07
CA LEU A 787 1.13 -23.42 11.08
C LEU A 787 2.57 -22.95 10.80
N CYS A 788 2.76 -21.65 10.76
CA CYS A 788 4.06 -21.00 10.65
C CYS A 788 4.42 -20.38 12.01
N GLY A 789 5.65 -20.63 12.48
CA GLY A 789 6.13 -20.14 13.76
C GLY A 789 7.23 -21.05 14.34
N GLU A 790 7.84 -20.61 15.42
CA GLU A 790 8.81 -21.43 16.16
C GLU A 790 8.13 -22.67 16.76
N ARG A 791 8.80 -23.82 16.71
CA ARG A 791 8.28 -25.08 17.22
C ARG A 791 7.74 -24.94 18.66
N GLU A 792 8.49 -24.28 19.52
CA GLU A 792 8.12 -24.08 20.93
C GLU A 792 6.83 -23.24 21.04
N ALA A 793 6.67 -22.18 20.24
CA ALA A 793 5.48 -21.36 20.21
C ALA A 793 4.24 -22.18 19.76
N ILE A 794 4.38 -22.96 18.68
CA ILE A 794 3.28 -23.80 18.15
C ILE A 794 2.82 -24.85 19.17
N LEU A 795 3.74 -25.44 19.92
CA LEU A 795 3.43 -26.50 20.89
C LEU A 795 3.05 -25.98 22.29
N SER A 796 3.25 -24.67 22.57
CA SER A 796 2.99 -24.07 23.87
C SER A 796 1.53 -23.82 24.16
N GLU A 797 0.73 -23.57 23.10
CA GLU A 797 -0.65 -23.10 23.24
C GLU A 797 -1.52 -23.58 22.07
N MET A 798 -2.73 -24.07 22.39
CA MET A 798 -3.76 -24.30 21.38
C MET A 798 -4.51 -22.99 21.09
N PRO A 799 -4.91 -22.73 19.85
CA PRO A 799 -5.67 -21.53 19.55
C PRO A 799 -7.05 -21.56 20.21
N ARG A 800 -7.54 -20.37 20.58
CA ARG A 800 -8.96 -20.13 20.75
C ARG A 800 -9.63 -20.31 19.39
N ILE A 801 -10.71 -21.07 19.35
CA ILE A 801 -11.46 -21.33 18.13
C ILE A 801 -12.85 -20.72 18.30
N LEU A 802 -13.24 -19.86 17.37
CA LEU A 802 -14.56 -19.25 17.27
C LEU A 802 -15.18 -19.52 15.91
N SER A 803 -16.49 -19.61 15.87
CA SER A 803 -17.30 -19.63 14.66
C SER A 803 -18.50 -18.72 14.81
N VAL A 804 -19.27 -18.48 13.75
CA VAL A 804 -20.49 -17.68 13.84
C VAL A 804 -21.49 -18.27 14.86
N TYR A 805 -21.52 -19.59 15.06
CA TYR A 805 -22.36 -20.21 16.08
C TYR A 805 -22.06 -19.66 17.51
N ASP A 806 -20.78 -19.52 17.86
CA ASP A 806 -20.35 -19.15 19.21
C ASP A 806 -20.77 -17.74 19.59
N VAL A 807 -20.91 -16.86 18.61
CA VAL A 807 -21.24 -15.43 18.79
C VAL A 807 -22.71 -15.11 18.59
N GLN A 808 -23.55 -16.12 18.24
CA GLN A 808 -24.99 -15.96 18.00
C GLN A 808 -25.89 -16.65 19.06
N ARG A 809 -25.30 -17.19 20.10
CA ARG A 809 -26.02 -17.84 21.21
C ARG A 809 -27.01 -16.93 21.91
#